data_9c9b6ec189086a135150fcb04447657b
#
_entry.id   9c9b6ec189086a135150fcb04447657b
#
_cell.length_a   1.000
_cell.length_b   1.000
_cell.length_c   1.000
_cell.angle_alpha   90.00
_cell.angle_beta   90.00
_cell.angle_gamma   90.00
#
_symmetry.space_group_name_H-M   'P 1'
#
loop_
_entity.id
_entity.type
_entity.pdbx_description
1 polymer ?
#
loop_
_entity_poly.entity_id
_entity_poly.type
_entity_poly.pdbx_seq_one_letter_code
_entity_poly.pdbx_strand_id
1 'polypeptide(L)'
;MEGINQVMKKKEKGKFKKKNYEKAKQNNLRFLADKRFLIPAMIFLFLTEIIVGNWLLQNIFSLLKSNLFSIQWVEFKETLFYYPLSEYLFAYILLFIASILSTSIIAYRMYTSFRSLEEEHVQGTMDFESTEGMDKQYPTVEVHPFTKTEDFYDGKPGYPVGRKPKTMKQKAEGTFSLYVDTTDSNTITLAGTRQGKGIYFVDTFIDILTRARLIANRASFVMTATKGDEPRKWYNTLKRRGYRIRIANVVNPYYSDPIPALAVFNNYYRHYKRLKKESVGLKEKGKASERLNVSIKAEQQLSNAEKIIKQVAFSYFREVNEGKDGGFWTKACRSLFMSVGLALADQEYEENETSKVNPYTIYNVVNDMQRRRIKENSHEFLKKYSNDENELQRLLAEYENKSELDVFFGELPRTHPAKRHYDAIFASAPAHVTLGNIITHFDGDLEPFLMTLNAKMTAIDDGFDMELVGFDREQPTAVFVMLSDADTSNNQLGVMYLEQIYQVLLNRCNLEDDSQCYRDVHFIYEEGGNLGVAISDLARKWTAGLSRRLFSHLVLQDIQQLSSLYDEDTKDIILGNTGNLAYIRTGSESTNKYISGRLGDRSNYSKTRHKDPLSIKSTETESTERIDLLASFELERLREGESVILRINKHRDLEGNPIYQYPIYNTYENDTNLIPFYKFRKLDKVSWEEIPVNNQFMEIELEDLNWKLQPGKIIDQQKQVIPQIPTYKKPERRKDSNSITPIEQIAKKEVKSVFSTEKYAKEAKFLEDMYGDKLEHLVINVFSVEQQKRLIALIQMTGEKEPQSFAELERVSKTGNVRSYISCILSSFGQGAVNMVVQQLKEWRNSNEF
;
A
#
# COMPACT_ATOMS: atom_id res chain seq x y z
N MET A 1 -27.26 35.10 36.92
CA MET A 1 -26.22 34.16 36.51
C MET A 1 -25.89 34.20 35.04
N GLU A 2 -26.80 34.60 34.14
CA GLU A 2 -26.48 34.71 32.72
C GLU A 2 -25.49 35.83 32.37
N GLY A 3 -25.51 36.95 33.09
CA GLY A 3 -24.60 38.07 32.85
C GLY A 3 -23.13 37.76 33.17
N ILE A 4 -22.87 36.90 34.18
CA ILE A 4 -21.52 36.50 34.58
C ILE A 4 -20.95 35.50 33.56
N ASN A 5 -21.77 34.62 33.00
CA ASN A 5 -21.37 33.69 31.93
C ASN A 5 -21.03 34.38 30.62
N GLN A 6 -21.69 35.48 30.29
CA GLN A 6 -21.34 36.27 29.07
C GLN A 6 -20.03 37.05 29.24
N VAL A 7 -19.76 37.58 30.45
CA VAL A 7 -18.49 38.26 30.77
C VAL A 7 -17.32 37.29 30.85
N MET A 8 -17.55 36.09 31.37
CA MET A 8 -16.53 35.01 31.37
C MET A 8 -16.25 34.53 29.98
N LYS A 9 -17.24 34.25 29.12
CA LYS A 9 -17.07 33.91 27.70
C LYS A 9 -16.38 35.03 26.90
N LYS A 10 -16.60 36.31 27.24
CA LYS A 10 -15.91 37.42 26.58
C LYS A 10 -14.44 37.54 27.05
N LYS A 11 -14.13 37.23 28.34
CA LYS A 11 -12.77 37.19 28.86
C LYS A 11 -11.96 35.98 28.34
N GLU A 12 -12.59 34.81 28.18
CA GLU A 12 -11.95 33.65 27.58
C GLU A 12 -11.67 33.86 26.08
N LYS A 13 -12.65 34.40 25.32
CA LYS A 13 -12.38 34.78 23.92
C LYS A 13 -11.28 35.85 23.79
N GLY A 14 -11.10 36.70 24.79
CA GLY A 14 -10.00 37.67 24.82
C GLY A 14 -8.63 37.09 25.17
N LYS A 15 -8.57 36.01 25.96
CA LYS A 15 -7.32 35.32 26.32
C LYS A 15 -6.85 34.34 25.26
N PHE A 16 -7.77 33.70 24.53
CA PHE A 16 -7.42 32.76 23.44
C PHE A 16 -7.04 33.47 22.13
N LYS A 17 -7.47 34.71 21.88
CA LYS A 17 -6.96 35.50 20.76
C LYS A 17 -5.48 35.89 20.90
N LYS A 18 -4.82 35.63 22.03
CA LYS A 18 -3.42 35.94 22.31
C LYS A 18 -2.42 34.82 22.01
N LYS A 19 -2.88 33.70 21.46
CA LYS A 19 -2.00 32.63 20.95
C LYS A 19 -2.15 32.31 19.48
N ASN A 20 -2.78 33.16 18.71
CA ASN A 20 -2.22 33.34 17.40
C ASN A 20 -0.82 33.88 17.68
N TYR A 21 0.21 33.10 17.36
CA TYR A 21 1.58 33.60 17.29
C TYR A 21 1.47 35.05 16.95
N GLU A 22 1.89 35.95 17.84
CA GLU A 22 1.87 37.36 17.55
C GLU A 22 2.62 37.44 16.21
N LYS A 23 1.91 37.57 15.13
CA LYS A 23 2.50 38.08 13.90
C LYS A 23 3.19 39.30 14.43
N ALA A 24 4.51 39.20 14.60
CA ALA A 24 5.35 40.15 15.33
C ALA A 24 4.84 41.46 14.82
N LYS A 25 4.33 42.34 15.72
CA LYS A 25 3.50 43.50 15.38
C LYS A 25 4.03 44.06 14.08
N GLN A 26 3.40 43.72 12.98
CA GLN A 26 3.93 43.99 11.65
C GLN A 26 4.08 45.49 11.66
N ASN A 27 5.26 45.95 11.41
CA ASN A 27 5.54 47.38 11.38
C ASN A 27 4.42 47.97 10.48
N ASN A 28 3.51 48.77 11.06
CA ASN A 28 2.37 49.34 10.32
C ASN A 28 2.77 50.10 9.05
N LEU A 29 4.07 50.24 8.85
CA LEU A 29 4.71 50.90 7.71
C LEU A 29 5.19 49.94 6.58
N ARG A 30 4.90 48.64 6.67
CA ARG A 30 5.27 47.72 5.56
C ARG A 30 4.58 48.04 4.23
N PHE A 31 3.41 48.74 4.26
CA PHE A 31 2.74 49.20 3.06
C PHE A 31 3.61 50.16 2.23
N LEU A 32 4.61 50.80 2.86
CA LEU A 32 5.55 51.70 2.17
C LEU A 32 6.49 50.99 1.18
N ALA A 33 6.71 49.70 1.35
CA ALA A 33 7.46 48.85 0.41
C ALA A 33 6.58 48.18 -0.67
N ASP A 34 5.22 48.25 -0.53
CA ASP A 34 4.34 47.73 -1.54
C ASP A 34 4.45 48.54 -2.83
N LYS A 35 4.72 47.87 -3.95
CA LYS A 35 4.87 48.49 -5.28
C LYS A 35 3.67 49.37 -5.66
N ARG A 36 2.46 49.00 -5.22
CA ARG A 36 1.23 49.75 -5.48
C ARG A 36 1.18 51.10 -4.79
N PHE A 37 1.85 51.24 -3.66
CA PHE A 37 2.00 52.50 -2.93
C PHE A 37 3.30 53.20 -3.26
N LEU A 38 4.41 52.46 -3.30
CA LEU A 38 5.76 53.00 -3.48
C LEU A 38 5.87 53.75 -4.82
N ILE A 39 5.41 53.15 -5.93
CA ILE A 39 5.52 53.79 -7.26
C ILE A 39 4.79 55.13 -7.34
N PRO A 40 3.49 55.25 -6.96
CA PRO A 40 2.80 56.55 -6.94
C PRO A 40 3.44 57.57 -6.01
N ALA A 41 3.93 57.14 -4.81
CA ALA A 41 4.58 58.01 -3.86
C ALA A 41 5.91 58.55 -4.40
N MET A 42 6.71 57.73 -5.11
CA MET A 42 7.93 58.16 -5.75
C MET A 42 7.71 59.10 -6.94
N ILE A 43 6.68 58.83 -7.73
CA ILE A 43 6.28 59.75 -8.82
C ILE A 43 5.89 61.12 -8.25
N PHE A 44 5.09 61.12 -7.17
CA PHE A 44 4.70 62.38 -6.50
C PHE A 44 5.93 63.09 -5.93
N LEU A 45 6.86 62.40 -5.26
CA LEU A 45 8.07 63.00 -4.75
C LEU A 45 8.93 63.57 -5.87
N PHE A 46 9.13 62.83 -6.95
CA PHE A 46 9.88 63.29 -8.12
C PHE A 46 9.28 64.58 -8.72
N LEU A 47 7.96 64.65 -8.89
CA LEU A 47 7.27 65.86 -9.38
C LEU A 47 7.44 67.02 -8.42
N THR A 48 7.36 66.77 -7.10
CA THR A 48 7.58 67.78 -6.06
C THR A 48 9.00 68.34 -6.11
N GLU A 49 10.01 67.45 -6.24
CA GLU A 49 11.43 67.83 -6.35
C GLU A 49 11.68 68.72 -7.59
N ILE A 50 11.07 68.38 -8.71
CA ILE A 50 11.16 69.18 -9.93
C ILE A 50 10.53 70.60 -9.74
N ILE A 51 9.34 70.66 -9.13
CA ILE A 51 8.63 71.92 -8.90
C ILE A 51 9.41 72.82 -7.92
N VAL A 52 9.80 72.27 -6.78
CA VAL A 52 10.58 73.01 -5.77
C VAL A 52 11.96 73.38 -6.31
N GLY A 53 12.63 72.46 -7.05
CA GLY A 53 13.92 72.70 -7.69
C GLY A 53 13.83 73.79 -8.74
N ASN A 54 12.77 73.89 -9.53
CA ASN A 54 12.48 74.93 -10.47
C ASN A 54 12.39 76.30 -9.75
N TRP A 55 11.62 76.38 -8.66
CA TRP A 55 11.51 77.59 -7.86
C TRP A 55 12.87 78.03 -7.29
N LEU A 56 13.65 77.10 -6.74
CA LEU A 56 14.96 77.40 -6.22
C LEU A 56 15.92 77.88 -7.34
N LEU A 57 15.97 77.25 -8.48
CA LEU A 57 16.81 77.63 -9.63
C LEU A 57 16.44 79.02 -10.12
N GLN A 58 15.16 79.36 -10.28
CA GLN A 58 14.71 80.66 -10.72
C GLN A 58 15.08 81.73 -9.72
N ASN A 59 15.03 81.47 -8.43
CA ASN A 59 15.48 82.38 -7.41
C ASN A 59 17.03 82.54 -7.45
N ILE A 60 17.79 81.48 -7.66
CA ILE A 60 19.28 81.53 -7.84
C ILE A 60 19.62 82.35 -9.09
N PHE A 61 18.90 82.16 -10.20
CA PHE A 61 19.12 82.92 -11.41
C PHE A 61 18.76 84.40 -11.28
N SER A 62 17.64 84.69 -10.53
CA SER A 62 17.27 86.03 -10.18
C SER A 62 18.37 86.72 -9.34
N LEU A 63 18.94 85.99 -8.38
CA LEU A 63 20.01 86.48 -7.51
C LEU A 63 21.32 86.70 -8.27
N LEU A 64 21.62 85.88 -9.26
CA LEU A 64 22.78 86.00 -10.11
C LEU A 64 22.66 87.17 -11.13
N LYS A 65 21.46 87.54 -11.55
CA LYS A 65 21.14 88.62 -12.48
C LYS A 65 20.98 89.97 -11.76
N SER A 66 20.65 89.97 -10.46
CA SER A 66 20.42 91.21 -9.69
C SER A 66 21.69 91.75 -9.13
N ASN A 67 21.79 93.12 -9.12
CA ASN A 67 22.83 93.82 -8.38
C ASN A 67 22.64 93.66 -6.88
N LEU A 68 23.72 93.53 -6.07
CA LEU A 68 23.71 93.15 -4.63
C LEU A 68 22.71 93.99 -3.76
N PHE A 69 22.13 95.05 -4.24
CA PHE A 69 21.25 95.99 -3.52
C PHE A 69 19.74 95.92 -3.91
N SER A 70 19.29 95.01 -4.85
CA SER A 70 17.94 94.86 -5.26
C SER A 70 17.54 93.34 -5.57
N ILE A 71 17.54 92.57 -4.55
CA ILE A 71 17.12 91.14 -4.69
C ILE A 71 15.57 91.08 -4.83
N GLN A 72 15.07 90.66 -6.00
CA GLN A 72 13.63 90.32 -6.21
C GLN A 72 13.48 88.84 -6.14
N TRP A 73 12.77 88.34 -5.06
CA TRP A 73 12.43 86.98 -4.91
C TRP A 73 11.28 86.66 -5.83
N VAL A 74 11.38 85.54 -6.59
CA VAL A 74 10.32 85.03 -7.44
C VAL A 74 9.33 84.23 -6.55
N GLU A 75 8.04 84.60 -6.62
CA GLU A 75 7.06 83.88 -5.83
C GLU A 75 6.88 82.48 -6.36
N PHE A 76 6.63 81.48 -5.43
CA PHE A 76 6.44 80.07 -5.77
C PHE A 76 5.33 79.85 -6.78
N LYS A 77 4.28 80.64 -6.70
CA LYS A 77 3.09 80.53 -7.55
C LYS A 77 3.38 80.89 -9.00
N GLU A 78 4.30 81.83 -9.27
CA GLU A 78 4.68 82.27 -10.61
C GLU A 78 5.57 81.20 -11.29
N THR A 79 6.37 80.44 -10.54
CA THR A 79 7.32 79.45 -11.06
C THR A 79 6.62 78.06 -11.30
N LEU A 80 5.39 77.85 -10.85
CA LEU A 80 4.73 76.55 -10.89
C LEU A 80 4.57 75.98 -12.31
N PHE A 81 4.31 76.89 -13.31
CA PHE A 81 4.10 76.49 -14.70
C PHE A 81 5.08 77.09 -15.67
N TYR A 82 6.04 77.88 -15.18
CA TYR A 82 7.02 78.55 -15.99
C TYR A 82 8.41 77.97 -15.83
N TYR A 83 8.98 77.41 -16.92
CA TYR A 83 10.30 76.77 -16.97
C TYR A 83 11.14 77.41 -18.06
N PRO A 84 12.08 78.33 -17.77
CA PRO A 84 12.94 78.99 -18.77
C PRO A 84 14.03 78.02 -19.30
N LEU A 85 13.61 76.99 -20.00
CA LEU A 85 14.53 75.99 -20.56
C LEU A 85 15.47 76.50 -21.63
N SER A 86 15.03 77.48 -22.43
CA SER A 86 15.83 78.05 -23.48
C SER A 86 17.06 78.84 -22.97
N GLU A 87 17.00 79.41 -21.77
CA GLU A 87 18.07 80.18 -21.18
C GLU A 87 19.02 79.39 -20.29
N TYR A 88 18.47 78.34 -19.62
CA TYR A 88 19.20 77.57 -18.57
C TYR A 88 19.15 76.10 -18.74
N LEU A 89 19.14 75.56 -19.98
CA LEU A 89 18.99 74.15 -20.30
C LEU A 89 19.91 73.22 -19.46
N PHE A 90 21.16 73.56 -19.29
CA PHE A 90 22.12 72.75 -18.55
C PHE A 90 21.77 72.60 -17.07
N ALA A 91 21.27 73.65 -16.42
CA ALA A 91 20.87 73.66 -15.04
C ALA A 91 19.61 72.76 -14.82
N TYR A 92 18.66 72.82 -15.79
CA TYR A 92 17.50 71.95 -15.71
C TYR A 92 17.80 70.45 -15.97
N ILE A 93 18.76 70.14 -16.83
CA ILE A 93 19.31 68.83 -17.01
C ILE A 93 19.92 68.30 -15.71
N LEU A 94 20.72 69.12 -15.04
CA LEU A 94 21.28 68.76 -13.73
C LEU A 94 20.24 68.57 -12.66
N LEU A 95 19.23 69.43 -12.60
CA LEU A 95 18.08 69.26 -11.68
C LEU A 95 17.35 67.94 -11.93
N PHE A 96 17.09 67.65 -13.20
CA PHE A 96 16.40 66.41 -13.58
C PHE A 96 17.19 65.15 -13.17
N ILE A 97 18.51 65.18 -13.46
CA ILE A 97 19.40 64.09 -13.06
C ILE A 97 19.47 63.95 -11.53
N ALA A 98 19.58 65.05 -10.80
CA ALA A 98 19.63 65.12 -9.36
C ALA A 98 18.34 64.57 -8.73
N SER A 99 17.17 64.98 -9.28
CA SER A 99 15.85 64.47 -8.83
C SER A 99 15.69 63.01 -9.09
N ILE A 100 16.14 62.47 -10.25
CA ILE A 100 16.14 61.02 -10.51
C ILE A 100 16.99 60.27 -9.49
N LEU A 101 18.23 60.75 -9.23
CA LEU A 101 19.14 60.15 -8.29
C LEU A 101 18.57 60.16 -6.85
N SER A 102 18.06 61.33 -6.42
CA SER A 102 17.44 61.50 -5.10
C SER A 102 16.27 60.56 -4.92
N THR A 103 15.27 60.61 -5.83
CA THR A 103 14.10 59.76 -5.78
C THR A 103 14.46 58.27 -5.83
N SER A 104 15.48 57.88 -6.66
CA SER A 104 15.93 56.49 -6.75
C SER A 104 16.56 56.01 -5.46
N ILE A 105 17.40 56.84 -4.82
CA ILE A 105 18.02 56.51 -3.52
C ILE A 105 16.94 56.35 -2.43
N ILE A 106 15.98 57.26 -2.40
CA ILE A 106 14.86 57.21 -1.43
C ILE A 106 14.01 55.99 -1.68
N ALA A 107 13.63 55.69 -2.91
CA ALA A 107 12.90 54.50 -3.31
C ALA A 107 13.63 53.20 -2.87
N TYR A 108 14.92 53.12 -3.18
CA TYR A 108 15.76 51.96 -2.78
C TYR A 108 15.82 51.83 -1.27
N ARG A 109 16.03 52.89 -0.53
CA ARG A 109 16.04 52.85 0.93
C ARG A 109 14.70 52.47 1.53
N MET A 110 13.61 53.06 1.01
CA MET A 110 12.24 52.70 1.48
C MET A 110 11.94 51.22 1.19
N TYR A 111 12.21 50.74 -0.01
CA TYR A 111 12.02 49.35 -0.37
C TYR A 111 12.83 48.42 0.52
N THR A 112 14.13 48.66 0.68
CA THR A 112 15.00 47.78 1.49
C THR A 112 14.72 47.86 2.98
N SER A 113 14.26 48.99 3.51
CA SER A 113 14.00 49.17 4.94
C SER A 113 12.64 48.60 5.38
N PHE A 114 11.67 48.56 4.48
CA PHE A 114 10.30 48.15 4.82
C PHE A 114 9.84 46.87 4.12
N ARG A 115 10.63 46.26 3.23
CA ARG A 115 10.32 44.98 2.59
C ARG A 115 10.22 43.89 3.64
N SER A 116 9.32 42.94 3.41
CA SER A 116 9.22 41.75 4.26
C SER A 116 10.32 40.75 3.92
N LEU A 117 11.12 40.36 4.91
CA LEU A 117 12.10 39.29 4.75
C LEU A 117 11.43 37.89 4.65
N GLU A 118 10.14 37.81 5.06
CA GLU A 118 9.34 36.55 4.96
C GLU A 118 9.21 36.05 3.52
N GLU A 119 9.29 36.94 2.54
CA GLU A 119 9.20 36.60 1.11
C GLU A 119 10.49 35.96 0.57
N GLU A 120 11.61 36.03 1.30
CA GLU A 120 12.90 35.56 0.83
C GLU A 120 13.20 34.08 1.16
N HIS A 121 12.35 33.38 1.94
CA HIS A 121 12.49 31.96 2.30
C HIS A 121 13.92 31.55 2.68
N VAL A 122 14.61 32.36 3.47
CA VAL A 122 16.07 32.30 3.64
C VAL A 122 16.53 31.03 4.37
N GLN A 123 15.69 30.36 5.20
CA GLN A 123 16.15 29.24 6.01
C GLN A 123 15.18 28.04 6.12
N GLY A 124 13.89 28.23 5.95
CA GLY A 124 12.91 27.14 6.01
C GLY A 124 11.58 27.58 5.38
N THR A 125 10.95 26.67 4.64
CA THR A 125 9.77 26.95 3.80
C THR A 125 8.56 26.10 4.15
N MET A 126 8.65 25.27 5.20
CA MET A 126 7.55 24.39 5.58
C MET A 126 6.41 25.18 6.24
N ASP A 127 5.19 24.79 5.90
CA ASP A 127 3.95 25.34 6.45
C ASP A 127 2.93 24.20 6.60
N PHE A 128 1.83 24.47 7.26
CA PHE A 128 0.70 23.54 7.32
C PHE A 128 -0.25 23.77 6.15
N GLU A 129 -0.91 22.67 5.75
CA GLU A 129 -1.92 22.74 4.71
C GLU A 129 -3.08 23.62 5.14
N SER A 130 -3.50 24.51 4.24
CA SER A 130 -4.65 25.38 4.48
C SER A 130 -5.98 24.63 4.31
N THR A 131 -7.04 25.12 4.94
CA THR A 131 -8.41 24.56 4.74
C THR A 131 -8.87 24.68 3.29
N GLU A 132 -8.46 25.73 2.58
CA GLU A 132 -8.74 25.93 1.15
C GLU A 132 -7.98 24.90 0.30
N GLY A 133 -6.73 24.60 0.68
CA GLY A 133 -5.94 23.55 0.05
C GLY A 133 -6.56 22.19 0.28
N MET A 134 -7.03 21.91 1.50
CA MET A 134 -7.73 20.66 1.81
C MET A 134 -9.02 20.49 1.00
N ASP A 135 -9.78 21.55 0.80
CA ASP A 135 -11.01 21.55 -0.03
C ASP A 135 -10.73 21.15 -1.48
N LYS A 136 -9.56 21.52 -2.01
CA LYS A 136 -9.15 21.16 -3.37
C LYS A 136 -8.56 19.74 -3.47
N GLN A 137 -8.03 19.21 -2.37
CA GLN A 137 -7.25 17.97 -2.39
C GLN A 137 -8.04 16.75 -1.94
N TYR A 138 -9.08 16.92 -1.12
CA TYR A 138 -9.80 15.83 -0.50
C TYR A 138 -11.30 15.88 -0.73
N PRO A 139 -11.93 14.78 -1.15
CA PRO A 139 -13.37 14.64 -1.09
C PRO A 139 -13.83 14.67 0.38
N THR A 140 -15.10 15.01 0.57
CA THR A 140 -15.69 15.06 1.90
C THR A 140 -16.80 14.04 2.05
N VAL A 141 -16.86 13.41 3.21
CA VAL A 141 -17.95 12.53 3.63
C VAL A 141 -18.77 13.26 4.68
N GLU A 142 -20.05 13.50 4.37
CA GLU A 142 -20.97 14.10 5.33
C GLU A 142 -21.41 13.10 6.40
N VAL A 143 -21.51 13.59 7.61
CA VAL A 143 -21.91 12.82 8.79
C VAL A 143 -23.13 13.48 9.43
N HIS A 144 -24.21 12.71 9.51
CA HIS A 144 -25.42 13.06 10.23
C HIS A 144 -25.44 12.32 11.58
N PRO A 145 -25.18 13.00 12.69
CA PRO A 145 -25.10 12.37 14.00
C PRO A 145 -26.40 11.69 14.42
N PHE A 146 -26.30 10.50 15.00
CA PHE A 146 -27.39 9.75 15.66
C PHE A 146 -28.64 9.53 14.80
N THR A 147 -28.49 9.36 13.49
CA THR A 147 -29.60 9.02 12.60
C THR A 147 -30.16 7.62 12.92
N LYS A 148 -31.48 7.46 12.75
CA LYS A 148 -32.15 6.15 12.94
C LYS A 148 -31.91 5.19 11.78
N THR A 149 -31.65 5.71 10.58
CA THR A 149 -31.34 4.96 9.36
C THR A 149 -29.85 5.05 9.06
N GLU A 150 -29.33 4.09 8.29
CA GLU A 150 -27.93 4.17 7.85
C GLU A 150 -27.71 5.44 7.00
N ASP A 151 -26.71 6.20 7.39
CA ASP A 151 -26.31 7.46 6.78
C ASP A 151 -25.27 7.16 5.68
N PHE A 152 -25.70 6.56 4.57
CA PHE A 152 -24.84 6.23 3.45
C PHE A 152 -24.39 7.47 2.68
N TYR A 153 -23.13 7.48 2.27
CA TYR A 153 -22.56 8.54 1.44
C TYR A 153 -22.23 8.02 0.04
N ASP A 154 -22.16 8.94 -0.92
CA ASP A 154 -21.74 8.63 -2.27
C ASP A 154 -20.25 8.89 -2.45
N GLY A 155 -19.53 7.97 -3.11
CA GLY A 155 -18.10 8.07 -3.36
C GLY A 155 -17.29 6.84 -2.95
N LYS A 156 -15.96 6.95 -3.16
CA LYS A 156 -14.99 5.94 -2.75
C LYS A 156 -14.61 6.17 -1.28
N PRO A 157 -14.49 5.12 -0.46
CA PRO A 157 -13.98 5.24 0.89
C PRO A 157 -12.50 5.59 0.94
N GLY A 158 -12.02 6.03 2.10
CA GLY A 158 -10.62 6.33 2.30
C GLY A 158 -10.30 6.70 3.74
N TYR A 159 -9.06 7.08 4.00
CA TYR A 159 -8.57 7.37 5.34
C TYR A 159 -8.98 8.79 5.80
N PRO A 160 -9.54 8.96 7.03
CA PRO A 160 -9.91 10.28 7.54
C PRO A 160 -8.67 11.13 7.83
N VAL A 161 -8.56 12.29 7.19
CA VAL A 161 -7.41 13.19 7.34
C VAL A 161 -7.73 14.46 8.12
N GLY A 162 -8.99 14.74 8.40
CA GLY A 162 -9.40 15.90 9.17
C GLY A 162 -10.90 16.14 9.08
N ARG A 163 -11.37 17.12 9.82
CA ARG A 163 -12.76 17.58 9.76
C ARG A 163 -12.83 18.90 8.98
N LYS A 164 -13.78 19.00 8.07
CA LYS A 164 -14.05 20.26 7.38
C LYS A 164 -14.66 21.28 8.36
N PRO A 165 -14.21 22.55 8.36
CA PRO A 165 -14.86 23.60 9.15
C PRO A 165 -16.35 23.68 8.85
N LYS A 166 -17.18 23.70 9.92
CA LYS A 166 -18.63 23.66 9.79
C LYS A 166 -19.17 24.90 9.11
N THR A 167 -19.98 24.71 8.07
CA THR A 167 -20.78 25.77 7.47
C THR A 167 -21.88 26.23 8.43
N MET A 168 -22.50 27.41 8.17
CA MET A 168 -23.62 27.91 8.99
C MET A 168 -24.80 26.93 8.95
N LYS A 169 -25.06 26.30 7.79
CA LYS A 169 -26.09 25.28 7.64
C LYS A 169 -25.81 24.07 8.51
N GLN A 170 -24.61 23.52 8.42
CA GLN A 170 -24.21 22.35 9.24
C GLN A 170 -24.22 22.64 10.75
N LYS A 171 -23.91 23.88 11.17
CA LYS A 171 -24.05 24.29 12.58
C LYS A 171 -25.50 24.27 13.04
N ALA A 172 -26.43 24.69 12.18
CA ALA A 172 -27.87 24.69 12.46
C ALA A 172 -28.46 23.27 12.48
N GLU A 173 -28.03 22.41 11.55
CA GLU A 173 -28.51 21.02 11.42
C GLU A 173 -27.78 20.04 12.35
N GLY A 174 -26.67 20.45 12.97
CA GLY A 174 -25.84 19.59 13.80
C GLY A 174 -24.98 18.59 13.02
N THR A 175 -24.89 18.71 11.70
CA THR A 175 -24.08 17.86 10.81
C THR A 175 -22.64 18.35 10.73
N PHE A 176 -21.77 17.56 10.12
CA PHE A 176 -20.40 17.95 9.79
C PHE A 176 -19.85 17.06 8.65
N SER A 177 -18.73 17.47 8.08
CA SER A 177 -18.05 16.70 7.01
C SER A 177 -16.63 16.34 7.42
N LEU A 178 -16.18 15.16 7.00
CA LEU A 178 -14.81 14.68 7.16
C LEU A 178 -14.10 14.75 5.81
N TYR A 179 -12.87 15.26 5.80
CA TYR A 179 -11.95 15.10 4.68
C TYR A 179 -11.43 13.67 4.66
N VAL A 180 -11.44 13.05 3.49
CA VAL A 180 -11.08 11.64 3.32
C VAL A 180 -10.05 11.52 2.22
N ASP A 181 -8.92 10.90 2.53
CA ASP A 181 -7.94 10.56 1.51
C ASP A 181 -8.32 9.24 0.82
N THR A 182 -8.72 9.33 -0.42
CA THR A 182 -9.11 8.20 -1.28
C THR A 182 -7.97 7.70 -2.16
N THR A 183 -6.74 8.20 -1.96
CA THR A 183 -5.55 7.71 -2.66
C THR A 183 -5.16 6.33 -2.13
N ASP A 184 -4.70 5.48 -3.02
CA ASP A 184 -4.21 4.15 -2.66
C ASP A 184 -2.93 4.30 -1.82
N SER A 185 -3.07 4.12 -0.52
CA SER A 185 -1.97 4.35 0.43
C SER A 185 -2.08 3.49 1.67
N ASN A 186 -0.91 3.10 2.19
CA ASN A 186 -0.80 2.54 3.53
C ASN A 186 -0.75 3.66 4.57
N THR A 187 -1.20 3.37 5.79
CA THR A 187 -1.24 4.39 6.84
C THR A 187 -0.63 3.90 8.15
N ILE A 188 -0.10 4.83 8.92
CA ILE A 188 0.30 4.60 10.30
C ILE A 188 -0.44 5.60 11.19
N THR A 189 -1.05 5.11 12.27
CA THR A 189 -1.65 5.94 13.31
C THR A 189 -0.83 5.80 14.58
N LEU A 190 -0.23 6.89 15.04
CA LEU A 190 0.59 6.95 16.24
C LEU A 190 -0.16 7.67 17.38
N ALA A 191 -0.40 6.95 18.48
CA ALA A 191 -0.96 7.54 19.67
C ALA A 191 -0.63 6.71 20.91
N GLY A 192 -0.12 7.33 21.94
CA GLY A 192 0.14 6.70 23.23
C GLY A 192 -1.12 6.04 23.83
N THR A 193 -0.93 5.26 24.87
CA THR A 193 -2.04 4.57 25.56
C THR A 193 -3.09 5.58 26.03
N ARG A 194 -4.37 5.29 25.81
CA ARG A 194 -5.54 6.11 26.17
C ARG A 194 -5.58 7.51 25.52
N GLN A 195 -4.85 7.74 24.44
CA GLN A 195 -4.88 9.00 23.70
C GLN A 195 -5.95 9.02 22.58
N GLY A 196 -6.83 8.02 22.54
CA GLY A 196 -8.01 8.02 21.68
C GLY A 196 -7.80 7.53 20.25
N LYS A 197 -6.70 6.79 19.94
CA LYS A 197 -6.46 6.23 18.62
C LYS A 197 -7.66 5.48 18.04
N GLY A 198 -8.30 4.62 18.86
CA GLY A 198 -9.50 3.87 18.45
C GLY A 198 -10.66 4.80 18.10
N ILE A 199 -11.03 5.70 19.01
CA ILE A 199 -12.23 6.53 18.88
C ILE A 199 -12.12 7.70 17.90
N TYR A 200 -10.91 8.17 17.57
CA TYR A 200 -10.74 9.27 16.62
C TYR A 200 -10.44 8.78 15.22
N PHE A 201 -9.65 7.71 15.10
CA PHE A 201 -9.21 7.22 13.78
C PHE A 201 -9.78 5.85 13.42
N VAL A 202 -9.56 4.81 14.22
CA VAL A 202 -9.90 3.43 13.84
C VAL A 202 -11.41 3.26 13.62
N ASP A 203 -12.24 3.65 14.58
CA ASP A 203 -13.70 3.55 14.47
C ASP A 203 -14.25 4.42 13.34
N THR A 204 -13.72 5.64 13.19
CA THR A 204 -14.12 6.56 12.13
C THR A 204 -13.73 5.99 10.76
N PHE A 205 -12.56 5.37 10.66
CA PHE A 205 -12.09 4.74 9.45
C PHE A 205 -12.95 3.54 9.05
N ILE A 206 -13.23 2.63 9.99
CA ILE A 206 -14.14 1.49 9.75
C ILE A 206 -15.54 1.98 9.31
N ASP A 207 -16.06 3.04 9.94
CA ASP A 207 -17.35 3.62 9.53
C ASP A 207 -17.31 4.11 8.08
N ILE A 208 -16.28 4.83 7.70
CA ILE A 208 -16.10 5.32 6.32
C ILE A 208 -15.95 4.14 5.35
N LEU A 209 -15.09 3.16 5.63
CA LEU A 209 -14.88 1.99 4.77
C LEU A 209 -16.16 1.24 4.46
N THR A 210 -17.07 1.16 5.44
CA THR A 210 -18.24 0.27 5.38
C THR A 210 -19.54 0.98 5.00
N ARG A 211 -19.55 2.33 4.96
CA ARG A 211 -20.75 3.16 4.82
C ARG A 211 -20.93 3.77 3.42
N ALA A 212 -20.18 3.35 2.42
CA ALA A 212 -20.44 3.76 1.04
C ALA A 212 -21.79 3.23 0.56
N ARG A 213 -22.56 4.05 -0.20
CA ARG A 213 -23.88 3.67 -0.72
C ARG A 213 -23.78 2.49 -1.67
N LEU A 214 -22.88 2.56 -2.62
CA LEU A 214 -22.65 1.46 -3.56
C LEU A 214 -21.91 0.32 -2.88
N ILE A 215 -22.47 -0.89 -2.95
CA ILE A 215 -21.85 -2.09 -2.35
C ILE A 215 -20.47 -2.36 -2.95
N ALA A 216 -20.27 -2.08 -4.24
CA ALA A 216 -18.98 -2.22 -4.90
C ALA A 216 -17.88 -1.31 -4.30
N ASN A 217 -18.27 -0.18 -3.71
CA ASN A 217 -17.34 0.74 -3.05
C ASN A 217 -17.11 0.40 -1.57
N ARG A 218 -17.91 -0.49 -0.96
CA ARG A 218 -17.68 -0.91 0.43
C ARG A 218 -16.46 -1.80 0.46
N ALA A 219 -15.42 -1.37 1.16
CA ALA A 219 -14.19 -2.13 1.27
C ALA A 219 -14.37 -3.35 2.18
N SER A 220 -13.69 -4.46 1.87
CA SER A 220 -13.47 -5.52 2.84
C SER A 220 -12.32 -5.15 3.78
N PHE A 221 -12.31 -5.74 4.97
CA PHE A 221 -11.17 -5.55 5.87
C PHE A 221 -10.86 -6.79 6.69
N VAL A 222 -9.59 -6.92 7.06
CA VAL A 222 -9.07 -7.92 8.00
C VAL A 222 -8.42 -7.14 9.14
N MET A 223 -8.93 -7.29 10.35
CA MET A 223 -8.51 -6.47 11.49
C MET A 223 -8.03 -7.33 12.65
N THR A 224 -6.84 -7.01 13.18
CA THR A 224 -6.44 -7.55 14.50
C THR A 224 -7.16 -6.80 15.61
N ALA A 225 -7.60 -7.50 16.64
CA ALA A 225 -8.28 -6.91 17.78
C ALA A 225 -7.80 -7.58 19.08
N THR A 226 -7.27 -6.78 20.01
CA THR A 226 -6.64 -7.32 21.22
C THR A 226 -7.55 -7.31 22.46
N LYS A 227 -8.61 -6.52 22.44
CA LYS A 227 -9.48 -6.33 23.63
C LYS A 227 -10.86 -7.00 23.54
N GLY A 228 -11.16 -7.69 22.46
CA GLY A 228 -12.41 -8.41 22.29
C GLY A 228 -13.65 -7.54 22.11
N ASP A 229 -13.49 -6.23 22.02
CA ASP A 229 -14.60 -5.30 21.92
C ASP A 229 -15.02 -4.99 20.48
N GLU A 230 -14.10 -5.01 19.53
CA GLU A 230 -14.32 -4.61 18.14
C GLU A 230 -15.37 -5.47 17.44
N PRO A 231 -15.29 -6.83 17.43
CA PRO A 231 -16.32 -7.64 16.81
C PRO A 231 -17.70 -7.39 17.42
N ARG A 232 -17.78 -7.34 18.76
CA ARG A 232 -19.03 -7.13 19.51
C ARG A 232 -19.65 -5.77 19.23
N LYS A 233 -18.82 -4.74 19.10
CA LYS A 233 -19.21 -3.36 18.82
C LYS A 233 -19.71 -3.19 17.38
N TRP A 234 -19.07 -3.84 16.42
CA TRP A 234 -19.34 -3.66 15.00
C TRP A 234 -20.32 -4.66 14.40
N TYR A 235 -20.59 -5.80 15.03
CA TYR A 235 -21.36 -6.91 14.48
C TYR A 235 -22.69 -6.48 13.87
N ASN A 236 -23.58 -5.87 14.65
CA ASN A 236 -24.90 -5.48 14.18
C ASN A 236 -24.87 -4.44 13.07
N THR A 237 -23.93 -3.50 13.14
CA THR A 237 -23.76 -2.46 12.12
C THR A 237 -23.28 -3.06 10.80
N LEU A 238 -22.28 -3.92 10.84
CA LEU A 238 -21.76 -4.60 9.63
C LEU A 238 -22.82 -5.53 9.02
N LYS A 239 -23.58 -6.24 9.83
CA LYS A 239 -24.68 -7.07 9.35
C LYS A 239 -25.76 -6.25 8.62
N ARG A 240 -26.17 -5.09 9.19
CA ARG A 240 -27.11 -4.17 8.51
C ARG A 240 -26.53 -3.61 7.21
N ARG A 241 -25.20 -3.42 7.16
CA ARG A 241 -24.49 -2.98 5.95
C ARG A 241 -24.19 -4.11 4.97
N GLY A 242 -24.70 -5.32 5.19
CA GLY A 242 -24.61 -6.44 4.26
C GLY A 242 -23.24 -7.15 4.22
N TYR A 243 -22.44 -7.02 5.27
CA TYR A 243 -21.14 -7.69 5.37
C TYR A 243 -21.28 -9.17 5.70
N ARG A 244 -20.43 -10.01 5.11
CA ARG A 244 -20.04 -11.29 5.65
C ARG A 244 -19.07 -11.05 6.80
N ILE A 245 -19.33 -11.63 7.96
CA ILE A 245 -18.50 -11.42 9.16
C ILE A 245 -17.86 -12.74 9.51
N ARG A 246 -16.55 -12.73 9.76
CA ARG A 246 -15.72 -13.85 10.16
C ARG A 246 -14.94 -13.49 11.41
N ILE A 247 -14.90 -14.40 12.39
CA ILE A 247 -14.22 -14.18 13.65
C ILE A 247 -13.22 -15.31 13.90
N ALA A 248 -11.94 -15.00 13.84
CA ALA A 248 -10.85 -15.89 14.22
C ALA A 248 -10.40 -15.52 15.64
N ASN A 249 -10.85 -16.23 16.65
CA ASN A 249 -10.61 -15.92 18.06
C ASN A 249 -9.67 -16.93 18.70
N VAL A 250 -8.36 -16.61 18.75
CA VAL A 250 -7.35 -17.46 19.39
C VAL A 250 -7.29 -17.26 20.90
N VAL A 251 -7.93 -16.24 21.45
CA VAL A 251 -8.00 -15.96 22.88
C VAL A 251 -9.06 -16.84 23.56
N ASN A 252 -10.21 -16.97 22.90
CA ASN A 252 -11.29 -17.86 23.36
C ASN A 252 -11.88 -18.59 22.14
N PRO A 253 -11.36 -19.77 21.81
CA PRO A 253 -11.83 -20.54 20.66
C PRO A 253 -13.30 -20.90 20.67
N TYR A 254 -13.97 -20.88 21.81
CA TYR A 254 -15.42 -21.14 21.92
C TYR A 254 -16.24 -20.12 21.08
N TYR A 255 -15.73 -18.90 20.95
CA TYR A 255 -16.34 -17.84 20.15
C TYR A 255 -15.55 -17.57 18.86
N SER A 256 -15.11 -18.67 18.20
CA SER A 256 -14.34 -18.58 16.97
C SER A 256 -15.00 -19.36 15.84
N ASP A 257 -14.91 -18.88 14.64
CA ASP A 257 -14.97 -19.70 13.43
C ASP A 257 -13.69 -20.53 13.32
N PRO A 258 -13.66 -21.65 12.56
CA PRO A 258 -12.44 -22.39 12.29
C PRO A 258 -11.34 -21.51 11.66
N ILE A 259 -10.10 -21.83 11.98
CA ILE A 259 -8.89 -21.21 11.43
C ILE A 259 -8.09 -22.29 10.71
N PRO A 260 -8.55 -22.83 9.57
CA PRO A 260 -7.94 -23.98 8.93
C PRO A 260 -6.52 -23.67 8.44
N ALA A 261 -5.54 -24.25 9.12
CA ALA A 261 -4.13 -23.94 8.89
C ALA A 261 -3.63 -24.32 7.50
N LEU A 262 -4.19 -25.39 6.89
CA LEU A 262 -3.75 -25.95 5.61
C LEU A 262 -4.89 -26.06 4.59
N ALA A 263 -6.06 -25.45 4.79
CA ALA A 263 -7.20 -25.56 3.87
C ALA A 263 -6.86 -25.21 2.42
N VAL A 264 -6.15 -24.10 2.23
CA VAL A 264 -5.79 -23.64 0.88
C VAL A 264 -4.83 -24.62 0.20
N PHE A 265 -3.85 -25.13 0.93
CA PHE A 265 -2.96 -26.19 0.44
C PHE A 265 -3.76 -27.45 0.05
N ASN A 266 -4.64 -27.90 0.94
CA ASN A 266 -5.48 -29.08 0.72
C ASN A 266 -6.36 -28.93 -0.51
N ASN A 267 -6.96 -27.76 -0.72
CA ASN A 267 -7.80 -27.47 -1.88
C ASN A 267 -7.01 -27.54 -3.19
N TYR A 268 -5.83 -26.95 -3.28
CA TYR A 268 -4.97 -27.05 -4.46
C TYR A 268 -4.54 -28.50 -4.71
N TYR A 269 -4.17 -29.23 -3.64
CA TYR A 269 -3.72 -30.61 -3.78
C TYR A 269 -4.87 -31.56 -4.22
N ARG A 270 -6.07 -31.39 -3.68
CA ARG A 270 -7.27 -32.13 -4.13
C ARG A 270 -7.59 -31.84 -5.60
N HIS A 271 -7.52 -30.58 -6.04
CA HIS A 271 -7.68 -30.21 -7.44
C HIS A 271 -6.62 -30.88 -8.32
N TYR A 272 -5.36 -30.87 -7.91
CA TYR A 272 -4.30 -31.62 -8.59
C TYR A 272 -4.64 -33.09 -8.77
N LYS A 273 -5.04 -33.79 -7.71
CA LYS A 273 -5.37 -35.22 -7.75
C LYS A 273 -6.57 -35.48 -8.68
N ARG A 274 -7.59 -34.65 -8.64
CA ARG A 274 -8.77 -34.74 -9.52
C ARG A 274 -8.38 -34.63 -10.98
N LEU A 275 -7.64 -33.59 -11.35
CA LEU A 275 -7.17 -33.34 -12.71
C LEU A 275 -6.21 -34.45 -13.19
N LYS A 276 -5.38 -34.97 -12.31
CA LYS A 276 -4.49 -36.09 -12.61
C LYS A 276 -5.30 -37.35 -12.95
N LYS A 277 -6.32 -37.66 -12.17
CA LYS A 277 -7.25 -38.77 -12.46
C LYS A 277 -7.99 -38.57 -13.78
N GLU A 278 -8.48 -37.38 -14.07
CA GLU A 278 -9.11 -37.03 -15.34
C GLU A 278 -8.12 -37.20 -16.52
N SER A 279 -6.89 -36.77 -16.37
CA SER A 279 -5.84 -36.92 -17.40
C SER A 279 -5.59 -38.39 -17.72
N VAL A 280 -5.59 -39.28 -16.74
CA VAL A 280 -5.46 -40.74 -16.93
C VAL A 280 -6.66 -41.29 -17.71
N GLY A 281 -7.90 -40.92 -17.34
CA GLY A 281 -9.11 -41.34 -18.05
C GLY A 281 -9.16 -40.82 -19.52
N LEU A 282 -8.64 -39.65 -19.79
CA LEU A 282 -8.51 -39.13 -21.16
C LEU A 282 -7.46 -39.90 -22.00
N LYS A 283 -6.41 -40.41 -21.35
CA LYS A 283 -5.43 -41.30 -21.99
C LYS A 283 -6.07 -42.57 -22.49
N GLU A 284 -6.89 -43.20 -21.67
CA GLU A 284 -7.62 -44.45 -22.02
C GLU A 284 -8.61 -44.22 -23.16
N LYS A 285 -9.15 -43.00 -23.28
CA LYS A 285 -10.09 -42.60 -24.36
C LYS A 285 -9.39 -42.09 -25.63
N GLY A 286 -8.06 -42.09 -25.69
CA GLY A 286 -7.27 -41.67 -26.86
C GLY A 286 -7.28 -40.16 -27.16
N LYS A 287 -7.75 -39.30 -26.23
CA LYS A 287 -7.87 -37.85 -26.41
C LYS A 287 -6.59 -37.09 -26.03
N ALA A 288 -5.57 -37.15 -26.86
CA ALA A 288 -4.21 -36.69 -26.56
C ALA A 288 -4.11 -35.17 -26.28
N SER A 289 -4.80 -34.31 -27.04
CA SER A 289 -4.72 -32.86 -26.86
C SER A 289 -5.46 -32.38 -25.61
N GLU A 290 -6.66 -32.93 -25.35
CA GLU A 290 -7.40 -32.65 -24.12
C GLU A 290 -6.61 -33.11 -22.88
N ARG A 291 -6.01 -34.28 -22.96
CA ARG A 291 -5.14 -34.82 -21.92
C ARG A 291 -3.96 -33.89 -21.61
N LEU A 292 -3.27 -33.37 -22.63
CA LEU A 292 -2.13 -32.47 -22.42
C LEU A 292 -2.58 -31.21 -21.64
N ASN A 293 -3.67 -30.60 -22.05
CA ASN A 293 -4.22 -29.42 -21.37
C ASN A 293 -4.60 -29.70 -19.90
N VAL A 294 -5.23 -30.84 -19.63
CA VAL A 294 -5.59 -31.23 -18.26
C VAL A 294 -4.32 -31.53 -17.45
N SER A 295 -3.31 -32.16 -18.02
CA SER A 295 -2.04 -32.43 -17.36
C SER A 295 -1.30 -31.15 -16.98
N ILE A 296 -1.25 -30.15 -17.87
CA ILE A 296 -0.64 -28.85 -17.58
C ILE A 296 -1.37 -28.16 -16.41
N LYS A 297 -2.70 -28.18 -16.42
CA LYS A 297 -3.49 -27.64 -15.30
C LYS A 297 -3.22 -28.39 -13.98
N ALA A 298 -3.09 -29.73 -14.04
CA ALA A 298 -2.75 -30.51 -12.87
C ALA A 298 -1.37 -30.11 -12.29
N GLU A 299 -0.36 -29.99 -13.11
CA GLU A 299 0.98 -29.56 -12.69
C GLU A 299 0.97 -28.14 -12.10
N GLN A 300 0.16 -27.22 -12.64
CA GLN A 300 -0.04 -25.89 -12.07
C GLN A 300 -0.65 -25.95 -10.66
N GLN A 301 -1.66 -26.82 -10.45
CA GLN A 301 -2.27 -26.99 -9.12
C GLN A 301 -1.28 -27.57 -8.11
N LEU A 302 -0.48 -28.56 -8.51
CA LEU A 302 0.60 -29.09 -7.66
C LEU A 302 1.62 -28.02 -7.31
N SER A 303 2.07 -27.24 -8.28
CA SER A 303 3.01 -26.14 -8.04
C SER A 303 2.43 -25.09 -7.07
N ASN A 304 1.15 -24.78 -7.19
CA ASN A 304 0.47 -23.89 -6.25
C ASN A 304 0.39 -24.51 -4.85
N ALA A 305 0.07 -25.80 -4.73
CA ALA A 305 0.07 -26.50 -3.44
C ALA A 305 1.46 -26.47 -2.79
N GLU A 306 2.52 -26.82 -3.55
CA GLU A 306 3.91 -26.76 -3.05
C GLU A 306 4.29 -25.34 -2.58
N LYS A 307 3.85 -24.31 -3.32
CA LYS A 307 4.07 -22.91 -2.95
C LYS A 307 3.35 -22.54 -1.65
N ILE A 308 2.09 -22.93 -1.50
CA ILE A 308 1.31 -22.62 -0.29
C ILE A 308 1.87 -23.33 0.94
N ILE A 309 2.16 -24.66 0.88
CA ILE A 309 2.72 -25.34 2.04
C ILE A 309 4.09 -24.79 2.44
N LYS A 310 4.88 -24.35 1.46
CA LYS A 310 6.13 -23.64 1.72
C LYS A 310 5.89 -22.33 2.46
N GLN A 311 4.94 -21.52 2.02
CA GLN A 311 4.59 -20.24 2.67
C GLN A 311 4.11 -20.46 4.11
N VAL A 312 3.24 -21.47 4.32
CA VAL A 312 2.77 -21.87 5.64
C VAL A 312 3.94 -22.32 6.53
N ALA A 313 4.84 -23.16 6.02
CA ALA A 313 6.03 -23.58 6.75
C ALA A 313 6.93 -22.38 7.14
N PHE A 314 7.04 -21.37 6.28
CA PHE A 314 7.81 -20.15 6.59
C PHE A 314 7.14 -19.30 7.67
N SER A 315 5.82 -19.29 7.79
CA SER A 315 5.11 -18.56 8.85
C SER A 315 5.18 -19.27 10.20
N TYR A 316 5.32 -20.59 10.22
CA TYR A 316 5.43 -21.38 11.46
C TYR A 316 6.85 -21.42 12.00
N PHE A 317 7.81 -21.78 11.17
CA PHE A 317 9.21 -21.92 11.53
C PHE A 317 9.96 -20.65 11.15
N ARG A 318 10.01 -19.68 12.06
CA ARG A 318 10.64 -18.38 11.84
C ARG A 318 12.12 -18.42 12.21
N GLU A 319 12.94 -17.72 11.46
CA GLU A 319 14.32 -17.49 11.86
C GLU A 319 14.31 -16.47 13.02
N VAL A 320 14.51 -16.94 14.24
CA VAL A 320 14.84 -16.08 15.36
C VAL A 320 16.33 -15.74 15.21
N ASN A 321 16.76 -14.53 15.57
CA ASN A 321 18.17 -14.06 15.47
C ASN A 321 19.15 -14.84 16.37
N GLU A 322 19.15 -16.16 16.30
CA GLU A 322 20.05 -17.08 16.98
C GLU A 322 21.23 -17.38 16.07
N GLY A 323 22.27 -16.58 16.12
CA GLY A 323 23.61 -16.90 15.61
C GLY A 323 23.71 -17.54 14.20
N LYS A 324 24.92 -17.90 13.77
CA LYS A 324 25.14 -18.47 12.43
C LYS A 324 24.48 -19.86 12.21
N ASP A 325 24.07 -20.55 13.23
CA ASP A 325 23.51 -21.93 13.15
C ASP A 325 21.97 -21.97 13.19
N GLY A 326 21.28 -20.91 13.62
CA GLY A 326 19.80 -20.87 13.73
C GLY A 326 19.09 -21.13 12.41
N GLY A 327 19.59 -20.60 11.31
CA GLY A 327 19.02 -20.80 9.98
C GLY A 327 19.04 -22.25 9.47
N PHE A 328 19.91 -23.12 9.99
CA PHE A 328 19.95 -24.54 9.63
C PHE A 328 18.75 -25.30 10.22
N TRP A 329 18.49 -25.16 11.53
CA TRP A 329 17.40 -25.84 12.22
C TRP A 329 16.04 -25.47 11.65
N THR A 330 15.80 -24.19 11.47
CA THR A 330 14.58 -23.66 10.87
C THR A 330 14.32 -24.19 9.46
N LYS A 331 15.34 -24.27 8.61
CA LYS A 331 15.23 -24.87 7.26
C LYS A 331 14.90 -26.35 7.30
N ALA A 332 15.52 -27.11 8.22
CA ALA A 332 15.23 -28.51 8.39
C ALA A 332 13.79 -28.75 8.88
N CYS A 333 13.31 -27.99 9.85
CA CYS A 333 11.92 -28.05 10.33
C CYS A 333 10.93 -27.74 9.21
N ARG A 334 11.18 -26.68 8.41
CA ARG A 334 10.36 -26.36 7.22
C ARG A 334 10.31 -27.53 6.23
N SER A 335 11.46 -28.17 5.95
CA SER A 335 11.54 -29.29 5.03
C SER A 335 10.82 -30.54 5.58
N LEU A 336 10.90 -30.79 6.88
CA LEU A 336 10.20 -31.88 7.55
C LEU A 336 8.68 -31.68 7.49
N PHE A 337 8.20 -30.47 7.81
CA PHE A 337 6.78 -30.11 7.72
C PHE A 337 6.24 -30.28 6.31
N MET A 338 6.96 -29.75 5.30
CA MET A 338 6.56 -29.87 3.91
C MET A 338 6.55 -31.31 3.42
N SER A 339 7.56 -32.12 3.80
CA SER A 339 7.63 -33.50 3.36
C SER A 339 6.45 -34.32 3.86
N VAL A 340 6.15 -34.23 5.17
CA VAL A 340 5.05 -34.99 5.78
C VAL A 340 3.70 -34.46 5.30
N GLY A 341 3.51 -33.15 5.20
CA GLY A 341 2.27 -32.55 4.70
C GLY A 341 1.95 -32.96 3.27
N LEU A 342 2.94 -32.95 2.36
CA LEU A 342 2.78 -33.42 0.98
C LEU A 342 2.49 -34.92 0.90
N ALA A 343 3.13 -35.74 1.76
CA ALA A 343 2.89 -37.17 1.80
C ALA A 343 1.47 -37.50 2.31
N LEU A 344 1.02 -36.83 3.34
CA LEU A 344 -0.34 -36.94 3.85
C LEU A 344 -1.37 -36.53 2.80
N ALA A 345 -1.19 -35.39 2.13
CA ALA A 345 -2.08 -34.91 1.10
C ALA A 345 -2.13 -35.86 -0.11
N ASP A 346 -1.04 -36.55 -0.44
CA ASP A 346 -1.06 -37.54 -1.52
C ASP A 346 -1.89 -38.78 -1.16
N GLN A 347 -1.98 -39.10 0.10
CA GLN A 347 -2.78 -40.23 0.60
C GLN A 347 -4.24 -39.88 0.88
N GLU A 348 -4.53 -38.62 1.23
CA GLU A 348 -5.88 -38.12 1.51
C GLU A 348 -6.59 -37.72 0.22
N TYR A 349 -7.04 -38.73 -0.57
CA TYR A 349 -7.71 -38.39 -1.84
C TYR A 349 -9.23 -38.53 -1.80
N GLU A 350 -9.82 -38.98 -0.71
CA GLU A 350 -11.29 -39.19 -0.67
C GLU A 350 -12.00 -37.91 -0.22
N GLU A 351 -13.17 -37.67 -0.81
CA GLU A 351 -14.00 -36.46 -0.75
C GLU A 351 -14.60 -36.18 0.64
N ASN A 352 -13.86 -36.37 1.71
CA ASN A 352 -14.35 -36.12 3.05
C ASN A 352 -14.15 -34.64 3.42
N GLU A 353 -15.18 -34.04 4.01
CA GLU A 353 -15.27 -32.64 4.41
C GLU A 353 -14.19 -32.24 5.46
N THR A 354 -13.70 -33.18 6.24
CA THR A 354 -12.63 -32.95 7.23
C THR A 354 -11.28 -33.33 6.68
N SER A 355 -10.40 -32.35 6.48
CA SER A 355 -9.04 -32.62 6.07
C SER A 355 -8.22 -33.20 7.21
N LYS A 356 -7.62 -34.37 6.99
CA LYS A 356 -6.67 -34.98 7.92
C LYS A 356 -5.28 -34.38 7.78
N VAL A 357 -5.06 -33.53 6.81
CA VAL A 357 -3.78 -32.80 6.60
C VAL A 357 -3.84 -31.49 7.34
N ASN A 358 -3.37 -31.48 8.56
CA ASN A 358 -3.32 -30.32 9.44
C ASN A 358 -2.04 -30.38 10.31
N PRO A 359 -1.63 -29.32 11.00
CA PRO A 359 -0.40 -29.28 11.78
C PRO A 359 -0.34 -30.33 12.90
N TYR A 360 -1.47 -30.61 13.55
CA TYR A 360 -1.56 -31.60 14.62
C TYR A 360 -1.28 -33.03 14.09
N THR A 361 -1.88 -33.39 12.94
CA THR A 361 -1.63 -34.69 12.29
C THR A 361 -0.17 -34.80 11.82
N ILE A 362 0.37 -33.73 11.21
CA ILE A 362 1.78 -33.69 10.77
C ILE A 362 2.70 -33.93 11.97
N TYR A 363 2.45 -33.24 13.09
CA TYR A 363 3.21 -33.43 14.33
C TYR A 363 3.17 -34.89 14.81
N ASN A 364 1.98 -35.48 14.93
CA ASN A 364 1.79 -36.83 15.40
C ASN A 364 2.51 -37.87 14.52
N VAL A 365 2.39 -37.73 13.19
CA VAL A 365 3.08 -38.57 12.22
C VAL A 365 4.61 -38.52 12.41
N VAL A 366 5.16 -37.31 12.55
CA VAL A 366 6.59 -37.13 12.77
C VAL A 366 6.99 -37.82 14.07
N ASN A 367 6.33 -37.52 15.18
CA ASN A 367 6.69 -38.07 16.49
C ASN A 367 6.52 -39.57 16.56
N ASP A 368 5.43 -40.13 16.06
CA ASP A 368 5.17 -41.55 16.08
C ASP A 368 6.18 -42.35 15.24
N MET A 369 6.33 -41.97 13.97
CA MET A 369 7.15 -42.74 13.04
C MET A 369 8.66 -42.47 13.24
N GLN A 370 9.07 -41.33 13.75
CA GLN A 370 10.47 -41.02 14.02
C GLN A 370 10.98 -41.71 15.27
N ARG A 371 10.13 -41.96 16.30
CA ARG A 371 10.49 -42.64 17.53
C ARG A 371 10.63 -44.15 17.33
N ARG A 372 9.90 -44.72 16.37
CA ARG A 372 9.95 -46.18 16.13
C ARG A 372 11.13 -46.50 15.24
N ARG A 373 12.03 -47.36 15.75
CA ARG A 373 13.23 -47.81 15.05
C ARG A 373 13.03 -49.18 14.45
N ILE A 374 13.54 -49.39 13.25
CA ILE A 374 13.55 -50.68 12.58
C ILE A 374 14.55 -51.62 13.30
N LYS A 375 14.05 -52.73 13.74
CA LYS A 375 14.80 -53.80 14.44
C LYS A 375 14.35 -55.13 13.85
N GLU A 376 14.99 -56.24 14.25
CA GLU A 376 14.65 -57.59 13.82
C GLU A 376 13.15 -57.94 13.97
N ASN A 377 12.48 -57.38 14.97
CA ASN A 377 11.05 -57.58 15.20
C ASN A 377 10.13 -56.67 14.39
N SER A 378 10.64 -55.85 13.50
CA SER A 378 9.86 -54.91 12.69
C SER A 378 9.26 -55.50 11.41
N HIS A 379 9.29 -56.83 11.27
CA HIS A 379 8.73 -57.56 10.11
C HIS A 379 7.26 -57.20 9.81
N GLU A 380 6.42 -57.03 10.81
CA GLU A 380 5.02 -56.70 10.62
C GLU A 380 4.83 -55.31 9.98
N PHE A 381 5.67 -54.36 10.36
CA PHE A 381 5.69 -53.03 9.74
C PHE A 381 6.18 -53.09 8.29
N LEU A 382 7.28 -53.85 8.06
CA LEU A 382 7.89 -53.94 6.72
C LEU A 382 7.02 -54.74 5.73
N LYS A 383 6.16 -55.63 6.18
CA LYS A 383 5.15 -56.34 5.36
C LYS A 383 4.18 -55.40 4.68
N LYS A 384 4.03 -54.13 5.16
CA LYS A 384 3.25 -53.11 4.50
C LYS A 384 3.89 -52.62 3.18
N TYR A 385 5.17 -52.90 2.97
CA TYR A 385 5.92 -52.49 1.76
C TYR A 385 6.07 -53.65 0.78
N SER A 386 6.31 -54.89 1.25
CA SER A 386 6.40 -56.06 0.39
C SER A 386 6.02 -57.34 1.17
N ASN A 387 5.42 -58.30 0.44
CA ASN A 387 5.18 -59.64 0.93
C ASN A 387 6.30 -60.63 0.54
N ASP A 388 7.34 -60.18 -0.23
CA ASP A 388 8.47 -60.97 -0.65
C ASP A 388 9.50 -61.01 0.48
N GLU A 389 9.86 -62.20 0.92
CA GLU A 389 10.79 -62.39 2.04
C GLU A 389 12.22 -61.88 1.73
N ASN A 390 12.67 -61.94 0.49
CA ASN A 390 13.96 -61.40 0.08
C ASN A 390 13.95 -59.89 0.15
N GLU A 391 12.84 -59.26 -0.24
CA GLU A 391 12.67 -57.79 -0.19
C GLU A 391 12.51 -57.32 1.25
N LEU A 392 11.84 -58.06 2.12
CA LEU A 392 11.76 -57.78 3.56
C LEU A 392 13.15 -57.84 4.23
N GLN A 393 13.99 -58.81 3.87
CA GLN A 393 15.37 -58.89 4.36
C GLN A 393 16.20 -57.72 3.84
N ARG A 394 16.03 -57.33 2.58
CA ARG A 394 16.69 -56.14 2.02
C ARG A 394 16.31 -54.89 2.82
N LEU A 395 15.02 -54.68 3.02
CA LEU A 395 14.49 -53.51 3.76
C LEU A 395 14.99 -53.51 5.22
N LEU A 396 15.02 -54.68 5.87
CA LEU A 396 15.54 -54.81 7.23
C LEU A 396 17.03 -54.44 7.32
N ALA A 397 17.85 -54.93 6.39
CA ALA A 397 19.28 -54.66 6.36
C ALA A 397 19.59 -53.19 5.99
N GLU A 398 18.86 -52.64 5.04
CA GLU A 398 19.06 -51.25 4.55
C GLU A 398 18.65 -50.22 5.58
N TYR A 399 17.57 -50.47 6.33
CA TYR A 399 17.01 -49.55 7.27
C TYR A 399 17.22 -49.88 8.74
N GLU A 400 18.13 -50.81 9.03
CA GLU A 400 18.46 -51.19 10.41
C GLU A 400 18.80 -49.97 11.26
N ASN A 401 18.17 -49.84 12.44
CA ASN A 401 18.26 -48.69 13.36
C ASN A 401 17.79 -47.34 12.82
N LYS A 402 17.30 -47.26 11.57
CA LYS A 402 16.64 -46.05 11.07
C LYS A 402 15.20 -45.98 11.53
N SER A 403 14.54 -44.86 11.39
CA SER A 403 13.14 -44.68 11.78
C SER A 403 12.18 -45.26 10.77
N GLU A 404 10.92 -45.53 11.20
CA GLU A 404 9.82 -45.87 10.26
C GLU A 404 9.61 -44.78 9.21
N LEU A 405 9.87 -43.52 9.58
CA LEU A 405 9.75 -42.38 8.67
C LEU A 405 10.85 -42.45 7.57
N ASP A 406 12.06 -42.85 7.91
CA ASP A 406 13.16 -43.06 6.97
C ASP A 406 12.83 -44.13 5.93
N VAL A 407 12.21 -45.25 6.37
CA VAL A 407 11.74 -46.27 5.44
C VAL A 407 10.66 -45.72 4.50
N PHE A 408 9.68 -45.01 5.06
CA PHE A 408 8.60 -44.47 4.27
C PHE A 408 9.12 -43.58 3.14
N PHE A 409 9.95 -42.58 3.46
CA PHE A 409 10.50 -41.67 2.47
C PHE A 409 11.55 -42.31 1.58
N GLY A 410 12.31 -43.29 2.11
CA GLY A 410 13.29 -44.03 1.33
C GLY A 410 12.68 -44.79 0.18
N GLU A 411 11.54 -45.45 0.40
CA GLU A 411 10.84 -46.24 -0.58
C GLU A 411 9.97 -45.40 -1.56
N LEU A 412 9.81 -44.10 -1.30
CA LEU A 412 9.12 -43.20 -2.26
C LEU A 412 9.98 -42.99 -3.52
N PRO A 413 9.33 -42.81 -4.70
CA PRO A 413 10.03 -42.48 -5.92
C PRO A 413 10.79 -41.16 -5.81
N ARG A 414 11.99 -41.09 -6.41
CA ARG A 414 12.84 -39.87 -6.36
C ARG A 414 12.15 -38.62 -6.91
N THR A 415 11.18 -38.77 -7.79
CA THR A 415 10.40 -37.67 -8.39
C THR A 415 9.28 -37.18 -7.47
N HIS A 416 8.97 -37.87 -6.40
CA HIS A 416 7.89 -37.48 -5.49
C HIS A 416 8.24 -36.18 -4.75
N PRO A 417 7.36 -35.16 -4.73
CA PRO A 417 7.65 -33.89 -4.09
C PRO A 417 8.03 -34.01 -2.61
N ALA A 418 7.31 -34.84 -1.87
CA ALA A 418 7.54 -35.07 -0.46
C ALA A 418 8.96 -35.65 -0.18
N LYS A 419 9.43 -36.59 -1.02
CA LYS A 419 10.76 -37.18 -0.89
C LYS A 419 11.87 -36.15 -1.06
N ARG A 420 11.74 -35.25 -2.05
CA ARG A 420 12.74 -34.20 -2.29
C ARG A 420 12.98 -33.32 -1.05
N HIS A 421 11.91 -32.98 -0.34
CA HIS A 421 12.03 -32.21 0.90
C HIS A 421 12.63 -33.02 2.04
N TYR A 422 12.28 -34.30 2.15
CA TYR A 422 12.85 -35.19 3.17
C TYR A 422 14.34 -35.44 2.95
N ASP A 423 14.75 -35.79 1.74
CA ASP A 423 16.14 -36.03 1.36
C ASP A 423 17.04 -34.80 1.63
N ALA A 424 16.49 -33.58 1.49
CA ALA A 424 17.20 -32.33 1.77
C ALA A 424 17.61 -32.21 3.25
N ILE A 425 16.85 -32.81 4.18
CA ILE A 425 17.19 -32.84 5.62
C ILE A 425 18.43 -33.68 5.83
N PHE A 426 18.48 -34.91 5.24
CA PHE A 426 19.58 -35.85 5.43
C PHE A 426 20.87 -35.41 4.73
N ALA A 427 20.79 -34.76 3.60
CA ALA A 427 21.95 -34.16 2.97
C ALA A 427 22.68 -33.15 3.87
N SER A 428 21.93 -32.55 4.79
CA SER A 428 22.40 -31.49 5.70
C SER A 428 22.66 -31.97 7.12
N ALA A 429 22.08 -33.11 7.55
CA ALA A 429 22.12 -33.60 8.92
C ALA A 429 22.38 -35.14 9.01
N PRO A 430 23.57 -35.62 8.67
CA PRO A 430 23.85 -37.06 8.63
C PRO A 430 23.92 -37.72 10.01
N ALA A 431 23.98 -36.97 11.13
CA ALA A 431 24.14 -37.51 12.48
C ALA A 431 22.82 -37.62 13.25
N HIS A 432 22.60 -38.70 13.98
CA HIS A 432 21.41 -38.94 14.80
C HIS A 432 21.14 -37.85 15.85
N VAL A 433 22.17 -37.26 16.44
CA VAL A 433 22.04 -36.14 17.39
C VAL A 433 21.44 -34.92 16.74
N THR A 434 21.83 -34.63 15.50
CA THR A 434 21.33 -33.50 14.71
C THR A 434 19.84 -33.66 14.44
N LEU A 435 19.38 -34.87 14.11
CA LEU A 435 17.96 -35.14 13.86
C LEU A 435 17.13 -35.01 15.14
N GLY A 436 17.64 -35.43 16.31
CA GLY A 436 16.98 -35.22 17.60
C GLY A 436 16.77 -33.73 17.90
N ASN A 437 17.75 -32.88 17.60
CA ASN A 437 17.63 -31.44 17.78
C ASN A 437 16.61 -30.82 16.82
N ILE A 438 16.57 -31.30 15.54
CA ILE A 438 15.56 -30.84 14.57
C ILE A 438 14.15 -31.12 15.11
N ILE A 439 13.92 -32.32 15.67
CA ILE A 439 12.60 -32.68 16.23
C ILE A 439 12.26 -31.82 17.43
N THR A 440 13.22 -31.51 18.30
CA THR A 440 12.98 -30.65 19.46
C THR A 440 12.57 -29.23 19.04
N HIS A 441 13.23 -28.67 18.02
CA HIS A 441 12.81 -27.37 17.45
C HIS A 441 11.45 -27.47 16.77
N PHE A 442 11.19 -28.52 16.01
CA PHE A 442 9.93 -28.79 15.37
C PHE A 442 8.76 -28.88 16.35
N ASP A 443 8.97 -29.54 17.49
CA ASP A 443 8.00 -29.68 18.57
C ASP A 443 7.70 -28.31 19.21
N GLY A 444 8.73 -27.50 19.47
CA GLY A 444 8.57 -26.18 20.08
C GLY A 444 7.80 -25.19 19.18
N ASP A 445 8.13 -25.16 17.90
CA ASP A 445 7.47 -24.21 16.96
C ASP A 445 6.00 -24.60 16.67
N LEU A 446 5.64 -25.88 16.81
CA LEU A 446 4.26 -26.36 16.62
C LEU A 446 3.44 -26.42 17.91
N GLU A 447 4.01 -26.13 19.07
CA GLU A 447 3.31 -26.20 20.37
C GLU A 447 1.95 -25.49 20.39
N PRO A 448 1.76 -24.28 19.81
CA PRO A 448 0.46 -23.62 19.77
C PRO A 448 -0.64 -24.43 19.08
N PHE A 449 -0.29 -25.32 18.13
CA PHE A 449 -1.24 -26.17 17.41
C PHE A 449 -1.59 -27.46 18.16
N LEU A 450 -0.85 -27.78 19.23
CA LEU A 450 -1.02 -29.02 19.98
C LEU A 450 -2.02 -28.89 21.13
N MET A 451 -2.32 -27.66 21.54
CA MET A 451 -3.37 -27.40 22.51
C MET A 451 -4.72 -27.91 22.00
N THR A 452 -5.46 -28.65 22.81
CA THR A 452 -6.69 -29.33 22.41
C THR A 452 -7.64 -28.50 21.54
N LEU A 453 -8.00 -27.32 22.00
CA LEU A 453 -8.92 -26.45 21.25
C LEU A 453 -8.29 -25.87 19.98
N ASN A 454 -7.03 -25.53 20.01
CA ASN A 454 -6.31 -25.01 18.85
C ASN A 454 -6.13 -26.09 17.79
N ALA A 455 -5.82 -27.32 18.19
CA ALA A 455 -5.74 -28.47 17.28
C ALA A 455 -7.05 -28.69 16.53
N LYS A 456 -8.18 -28.70 17.26
CA LYS A 456 -9.51 -28.81 16.69
C LYS A 456 -9.85 -27.65 15.75
N MET A 457 -9.63 -26.41 16.19
CA MET A 457 -9.93 -25.19 15.46
C MET A 457 -9.12 -25.05 14.16
N THR A 458 -7.87 -25.53 14.14
CA THR A 458 -6.97 -25.42 12.98
C THR A 458 -7.07 -26.60 12.01
N ALA A 459 -7.74 -27.69 12.39
CA ALA A 459 -7.86 -28.89 11.57
C ALA A 459 -9.06 -28.87 10.61
N ILE A 460 -10.13 -28.18 10.98
CA ILE A 460 -11.37 -28.16 10.18
C ILE A 460 -11.32 -27.09 9.11
N ASP A 461 -11.70 -27.49 7.91
CA ASP A 461 -12.05 -26.60 6.80
C ASP A 461 -13.59 -26.48 6.72
N ASP A 462 -14.15 -25.35 7.12
CA ASP A 462 -15.58 -25.08 7.06
C ASP A 462 -16.05 -24.58 5.70
N GLY A 463 -15.19 -24.66 4.68
CA GLY A 463 -15.49 -24.24 3.33
C GLY A 463 -15.47 -22.73 3.11
N PHE A 464 -14.97 -21.93 4.07
CA PHE A 464 -14.78 -20.50 3.86
C PHE A 464 -13.70 -20.23 2.81
N ASP A 465 -14.13 -19.70 1.67
CA ASP A 465 -13.23 -19.30 0.61
C ASP A 465 -12.62 -17.92 0.92
N MET A 466 -11.33 -17.90 1.25
CA MET A 466 -10.58 -16.67 1.56
C MET A 466 -10.48 -15.71 0.36
N GLU A 467 -10.60 -16.22 -0.88
CA GLU A 467 -10.61 -15.36 -2.08
C GLU A 467 -11.79 -14.38 -2.05
N LEU A 468 -12.93 -14.77 -1.46
CA LEU A 468 -14.12 -13.93 -1.35
C LEU A 468 -13.88 -12.61 -0.60
N VAL A 469 -12.86 -12.51 0.22
CA VAL A 469 -12.50 -11.25 0.91
C VAL A 469 -12.20 -10.14 -0.09
N GLY A 470 -11.54 -10.45 -1.22
CA GLY A 470 -11.17 -9.48 -2.24
C GLY A 470 -11.95 -9.60 -3.55
N PHE A 471 -12.54 -10.79 -3.84
CA PHE A 471 -13.09 -11.12 -5.15
C PHE A 471 -14.60 -11.33 -5.17
N ASP A 472 -15.30 -11.15 -4.06
CA ASP A 472 -16.76 -11.13 -4.02
C ASP A 472 -17.28 -9.74 -4.43
N ARG A 473 -17.97 -9.64 -5.56
CA ARG A 473 -18.51 -8.37 -6.09
C ARG A 473 -19.78 -7.93 -5.35
N GLU A 474 -20.52 -8.88 -4.79
CA GLU A 474 -21.83 -8.63 -4.21
C GLU A 474 -21.76 -8.34 -2.72
N GLN A 475 -20.89 -9.06 -1.99
CA GLN A 475 -20.84 -8.98 -0.54
C GLN A 475 -19.43 -8.68 -0.02
N PRO A 476 -19.21 -7.55 0.68
CA PRO A 476 -17.96 -7.29 1.36
C PRO A 476 -17.80 -8.21 2.59
N THR A 477 -16.54 -8.46 2.95
CA THR A 477 -16.19 -9.32 4.08
C THR A 477 -15.43 -8.54 5.15
N ALA A 478 -15.82 -8.73 6.40
CA ALA A 478 -15.12 -8.24 7.59
C ALA A 478 -14.56 -9.44 8.36
N VAL A 479 -13.25 -9.52 8.49
CA VAL A 479 -12.57 -10.56 9.27
C VAL A 479 -11.96 -9.92 10.51
N PHE A 480 -12.34 -10.40 11.69
CA PHE A 480 -11.74 -10.02 12.96
C PHE A 480 -10.83 -11.13 13.45
N VAL A 481 -9.57 -10.80 13.70
CA VAL A 481 -8.58 -11.72 14.25
C VAL A 481 -8.28 -11.31 15.68
N MET A 482 -8.85 -12.06 16.62
CA MET A 482 -8.73 -11.78 18.05
C MET A 482 -7.41 -12.33 18.57
N LEU A 483 -6.56 -11.43 19.06
CA LEU A 483 -5.24 -11.72 19.63
C LEU A 483 -5.18 -11.24 21.07
N SER A 484 -4.23 -11.73 21.86
CA SER A 484 -4.01 -11.28 23.22
C SER A 484 -2.84 -10.30 23.30
N ASP A 485 -3.01 -9.22 24.06
CA ASP A 485 -1.92 -8.29 24.43
C ASP A 485 -1.22 -8.69 25.74
N ALA A 486 -1.84 -9.59 26.51
CA ALA A 486 -1.35 -10.06 27.80
C ALA A 486 -0.63 -11.42 27.71
N ASP A 487 -1.20 -12.37 26.95
CA ASP A 487 -0.62 -13.69 26.70
C ASP A 487 -0.53 -13.89 25.19
N THR A 488 0.66 -13.73 24.65
CA THR A 488 0.91 -13.79 23.21
C THR A 488 1.21 -15.19 22.68
N SER A 489 1.16 -16.24 23.52
CA SER A 489 1.55 -17.61 23.16
C SER A 489 0.78 -18.18 21.96
N ASN A 490 -0.51 -17.86 21.82
CA ASN A 490 -1.34 -18.31 20.72
C ASN A 490 -1.46 -17.31 19.56
N ASN A 491 -0.88 -16.11 19.68
CA ASN A 491 -1.04 -15.05 18.68
C ASN A 491 -0.49 -15.47 17.30
N GLN A 492 0.48 -16.37 17.27
CA GLN A 492 1.01 -16.91 16.01
C GLN A 492 -0.08 -17.52 15.11
N LEU A 493 -1.09 -18.20 15.71
CA LEU A 493 -2.20 -18.79 14.95
C LEU A 493 -3.03 -17.74 14.22
N GLY A 494 -3.36 -16.64 14.92
CA GLY A 494 -4.12 -15.56 14.32
C GLY A 494 -3.33 -14.79 13.27
N VAL A 495 -2.04 -14.51 13.52
CA VAL A 495 -1.16 -13.86 12.55
C VAL A 495 -1.01 -14.74 11.31
N MET A 496 -0.83 -16.05 11.46
CA MET A 496 -0.80 -17.01 10.36
C MET A 496 -2.08 -16.94 9.51
N TYR A 497 -3.26 -16.94 10.14
CA TYR A 497 -4.53 -16.88 9.42
C TYR A 497 -4.66 -15.57 8.59
N LEU A 498 -4.27 -14.45 9.16
CA LEU A 498 -4.21 -13.16 8.48
C LEU A 498 -3.23 -13.21 7.29
N GLU A 499 -2.05 -13.81 7.48
CA GLU A 499 -1.06 -13.99 6.43
C GLU A 499 -1.56 -14.89 5.30
N GLN A 500 -2.29 -15.94 5.62
CA GLN A 500 -2.91 -16.82 4.62
C GLN A 500 -3.93 -16.07 3.76
N ILE A 501 -4.81 -15.27 4.36
CA ILE A 501 -5.76 -14.44 3.61
C ILE A 501 -5.00 -13.53 2.64
N TYR A 502 -3.95 -12.84 3.12
CA TYR A 502 -3.14 -11.98 2.26
C TYR A 502 -2.52 -12.75 1.08
N GLN A 503 -1.93 -13.93 1.34
CA GLN A 503 -1.28 -14.73 0.31
C GLN A 503 -2.27 -15.30 -0.71
N VAL A 504 -3.45 -15.71 -0.26
CA VAL A 504 -4.52 -16.19 -1.14
C VAL A 504 -4.96 -15.09 -2.09
N LEU A 505 -5.20 -13.90 -1.57
CA LEU A 505 -5.58 -12.73 -2.37
C LEU A 505 -4.47 -12.36 -3.36
N LEU A 506 -3.21 -12.33 -2.91
CA LEU A 506 -2.06 -12.04 -3.77
C LEU A 506 -1.93 -13.07 -4.91
N ASN A 507 -2.09 -14.35 -4.61
CA ASN A 507 -2.03 -15.41 -5.61
C ASN A 507 -3.18 -15.29 -6.61
N ARG A 508 -4.37 -14.96 -6.14
CA ARG A 508 -5.55 -14.75 -7.00
C ARG A 508 -5.39 -13.53 -7.89
N CYS A 509 -4.88 -12.40 -7.37
CA CYS A 509 -4.57 -11.22 -8.17
C CYS A 509 -3.64 -11.54 -9.35
N ASN A 510 -2.65 -12.43 -9.17
CA ASN A 510 -1.75 -12.82 -10.25
C ASN A 510 -2.43 -13.61 -11.38
N LEU A 511 -3.67 -14.06 -11.20
CA LEU A 511 -4.47 -14.76 -12.20
C LEU A 511 -5.47 -13.85 -12.92
N GLU A 512 -5.71 -12.64 -12.39
CA GLU A 512 -6.61 -11.65 -12.98
C GLU A 512 -5.88 -10.77 -14.00
N ASP A 513 -6.58 -10.31 -15.02
CA ASP A 513 -6.03 -9.51 -16.12
C ASP A 513 -5.43 -8.18 -15.63
N ASP A 514 -6.07 -7.55 -14.64
CA ASP A 514 -5.63 -6.29 -14.05
C ASP A 514 -4.70 -6.47 -12.84
N SER A 515 -4.46 -7.71 -12.44
CA SER A 515 -3.65 -8.09 -11.27
C SER A 515 -4.14 -7.47 -9.95
N GLN A 516 -5.42 -7.18 -9.81
CA GLN A 516 -6.02 -6.51 -8.66
C GLN A 516 -7.22 -7.28 -8.09
N CYS A 517 -7.50 -7.05 -6.81
CA CYS A 517 -8.77 -7.46 -6.22
C CYS A 517 -9.93 -6.65 -6.84
N TYR A 518 -11.12 -7.25 -6.91
CA TYR A 518 -12.34 -6.53 -7.33
C TYR A 518 -12.75 -5.44 -6.35
N ARG A 519 -12.40 -5.62 -5.09
CA ARG A 519 -12.74 -4.76 -3.97
C ARG A 519 -11.48 -4.34 -3.21
N ASP A 520 -11.45 -3.14 -2.67
CA ASP A 520 -10.40 -2.72 -1.75
C ASP A 520 -10.41 -3.60 -0.50
N VAL A 521 -9.25 -4.09 -0.08
CA VAL A 521 -9.08 -4.89 1.13
C VAL A 521 -8.11 -4.20 2.07
N HIS A 522 -8.58 -3.86 3.26
CA HIS A 522 -7.78 -3.15 4.27
C HIS A 522 -7.36 -4.10 5.39
N PHE A 523 -6.06 -4.27 5.56
CA PHE A 523 -5.46 -4.98 6.69
C PHE A 523 -5.16 -3.98 7.80
N ILE A 524 -5.95 -4.00 8.87
CA ILE A 524 -5.86 -3.07 9.99
C ILE A 524 -5.20 -3.79 11.15
N TYR A 525 -3.95 -3.43 11.45
CA TYR A 525 -3.17 -4.02 12.53
C TYR A 525 -3.32 -3.15 13.78
N GLU A 526 -4.42 -3.34 14.52
CA GLU A 526 -4.61 -2.67 15.80
C GLU A 526 -3.64 -3.24 16.84
N GLU A 527 -3.03 -2.38 17.64
CA GLU A 527 -1.91 -2.73 18.55
C GLU A 527 -0.78 -3.48 17.85
N GLY A 528 -0.51 -3.17 16.57
CA GLY A 528 0.42 -3.89 15.72
C GLY A 528 1.84 -4.03 16.28
N GLY A 529 2.23 -3.19 17.24
CA GLY A 529 3.49 -3.28 17.97
C GLY A 529 3.50 -4.21 19.18
N ASN A 530 2.33 -4.66 19.64
CA ASN A 530 2.17 -5.47 20.86
C ASN A 530 1.69 -6.90 20.56
N LEU A 531 1.72 -7.33 19.30
CA LEU A 531 1.24 -8.66 18.92
C LEU A 531 2.12 -9.80 19.46
N GLY A 532 3.35 -9.50 19.91
CA GLY A 532 4.34 -10.50 20.33
C GLY A 532 4.89 -11.35 19.20
N VAL A 533 4.34 -11.25 18.00
CA VAL A 533 4.70 -11.99 16.81
C VAL A 533 4.79 -11.04 15.62
N ALA A 534 5.94 -11.02 14.94
CA ALA A 534 6.11 -10.21 13.76
C ALA A 534 5.29 -10.77 12.57
N ILE A 535 4.74 -9.90 11.74
CA ILE A 535 4.11 -10.28 10.48
C ILE A 535 5.22 -10.53 9.46
N SER A 536 5.25 -11.70 8.85
CA SER A 536 6.29 -12.10 7.91
C SER A 536 6.30 -11.19 6.68
N ASP A 537 7.50 -10.79 6.22
CA ASP A 537 7.66 -9.98 5.01
C ASP A 537 6.81 -8.68 4.98
N LEU A 538 6.57 -8.04 6.14
CA LEU A 538 5.70 -6.87 6.24
C LEU A 538 6.15 -5.74 5.29
N ALA A 539 7.45 -5.46 5.20
CA ALA A 539 7.99 -4.46 4.28
C ALA A 539 7.59 -4.73 2.83
N ARG A 540 7.66 -5.99 2.38
CA ARG A 540 7.23 -6.39 1.03
C ARG A 540 5.72 -6.28 0.86
N LYS A 541 4.93 -6.70 1.84
CA LYS A 541 3.46 -6.52 1.85
C LYS A 541 3.10 -5.05 1.78
N TRP A 542 3.86 -4.20 2.48
CA TRP A 542 3.66 -2.75 2.51
C TRP A 542 3.87 -2.09 1.16
N THR A 543 4.85 -2.53 0.39
CA THR A 543 5.17 -1.97 -0.93
C THR A 543 4.37 -2.60 -2.06
N ALA A 544 4.26 -3.92 -2.10
CA ALA A 544 3.65 -4.64 -3.21
C ALA A 544 2.12 -4.73 -3.16
N GLY A 545 1.52 -4.51 -1.99
CA GLY A 545 0.06 -4.61 -1.79
C GLY A 545 -0.73 -3.52 -2.51
N LEU A 546 -0.21 -2.30 -2.55
CA LEU A 546 -0.90 -1.12 -3.08
C LEU A 546 -1.41 -1.33 -4.51
N SER A 547 -0.56 -1.85 -5.40
CA SER A 547 -0.92 -2.12 -6.80
C SER A 547 -1.98 -3.21 -6.98
N ARG A 548 -2.32 -3.93 -5.92
CA ARG A 548 -3.27 -5.05 -5.89
C ARG A 548 -4.54 -4.74 -5.10
N ARG A 549 -4.70 -3.49 -4.67
CA ARG A 549 -5.79 -3.02 -3.80
C ARG A 549 -5.78 -3.70 -2.42
N LEU A 550 -4.60 -4.07 -1.92
CA LEU A 550 -4.36 -4.60 -0.58
C LEU A 550 -3.64 -3.53 0.24
N PHE A 551 -4.35 -2.89 1.15
CA PHE A 551 -3.87 -1.75 1.93
C PHE A 551 -3.56 -2.16 3.36
N SER A 552 -2.45 -1.68 3.90
CA SER A 552 -2.02 -1.99 5.26
C SER A 552 -2.08 -0.74 6.15
N HIS A 553 -2.64 -0.90 7.34
CA HIS A 553 -2.83 0.17 8.32
C HIS A 553 -2.29 -0.26 9.68
N LEU A 554 -1.19 0.35 10.13
CA LEU A 554 -0.62 0.10 11.44
C LEU A 554 -1.14 1.10 12.46
N VAL A 555 -1.56 0.60 13.61
CA VAL A 555 -1.96 1.41 14.76
C VAL A 555 -1.00 1.12 15.92
N LEU A 556 -0.12 2.08 16.21
CA LEU A 556 1.00 1.94 17.13
C LEU A 556 0.91 2.94 18.28
N GLN A 557 1.58 2.65 19.39
CA GLN A 557 1.72 3.59 20.51
C GLN A 557 2.90 4.53 20.31
N ASP A 558 3.99 3.98 19.76
CA ASP A 558 5.21 4.71 19.38
C ASP A 558 5.96 3.98 18.25
N ILE A 559 6.96 4.64 17.67
CA ILE A 559 7.75 4.10 16.55
C ILE A 559 8.70 2.98 17.03
N GLN A 560 9.14 3.00 18.31
CA GLN A 560 10.03 1.96 18.85
C GLN A 560 9.38 0.56 18.83
N GLN A 561 8.06 0.49 18.85
CA GLN A 561 7.36 -0.78 18.71
C GLN A 561 7.69 -1.49 17.39
N LEU A 562 7.97 -0.74 16.30
CA LEU A 562 8.47 -1.35 15.07
C LEU A 562 9.87 -1.93 15.23
N SER A 563 10.78 -1.19 15.90
CA SER A 563 12.16 -1.67 16.15
C SER A 563 12.23 -2.88 17.07
N SER A 564 11.20 -3.12 17.90
CA SER A 564 11.14 -4.29 18.77
C SER A 564 10.74 -5.57 18.04
N LEU A 565 10.02 -5.46 16.92
CA LEU A 565 9.50 -6.58 16.13
C LEU A 565 10.25 -6.81 14.81
N TYR A 566 10.83 -5.75 14.26
CA TYR A 566 11.45 -5.74 12.94
C TYR A 566 12.85 -5.11 13.01
N ASP A 567 13.70 -5.47 12.07
CA ASP A 567 14.98 -4.82 11.86
C ASP A 567 14.81 -3.34 11.40
N GLU A 568 15.90 -2.58 11.50
CA GLU A 568 15.89 -1.15 11.14
C GLU A 568 15.56 -0.94 9.65
N ASP A 569 16.04 -1.81 8.76
CA ASP A 569 15.78 -1.73 7.32
C ASP A 569 14.28 -1.90 7.03
N THR A 570 13.65 -2.91 7.63
CA THR A 570 12.20 -3.13 7.52
C THR A 570 11.40 -1.94 8.07
N LYS A 571 11.79 -1.40 9.22
CA LYS A 571 11.17 -0.20 9.81
C LYS A 571 11.25 0.99 8.85
N ASP A 572 12.44 1.25 8.31
CA ASP A 572 12.66 2.38 7.40
C ASP A 572 11.87 2.24 6.09
N ILE A 573 11.77 1.03 5.55
CA ILE A 573 10.92 0.75 4.39
C ILE A 573 9.44 1.05 4.69
N ILE A 574 8.95 0.61 5.85
CA ILE A 574 7.56 0.85 6.27
C ILE A 574 7.30 2.35 6.41
N LEU A 575 8.14 3.06 7.18
CA LEU A 575 8.00 4.49 7.42
C LEU A 575 8.15 5.32 6.15
N GLY A 576 9.07 4.92 5.24
CA GLY A 576 9.33 5.60 3.98
C GLY A 576 8.23 5.44 2.93
N ASN A 577 7.47 4.33 2.99
CA ASN A 577 6.38 4.03 2.07
C ASN A 577 4.98 4.19 2.70
N THR A 578 4.88 4.89 3.81
CA THR A 578 3.61 5.23 4.47
C THR A 578 3.03 6.49 3.84
N GLY A 579 1.86 6.37 3.20
CA GLY A 579 1.20 7.50 2.54
C GLY A 579 0.70 8.56 3.51
N ASN A 580 0.03 8.13 4.59
CA ASN A 580 -0.44 9.02 5.66
C ASN A 580 0.05 8.51 7.01
N LEU A 581 0.81 9.33 7.72
CA LEU A 581 1.19 9.07 9.10
C LEU A 581 0.44 10.06 9.99
N ALA A 582 -0.57 9.55 10.69
CA ALA A 582 -1.38 10.33 11.63
C ALA A 582 -0.78 10.25 13.03
N TYR A 583 -0.42 11.39 13.58
CA TYR A 583 0.10 11.55 14.93
C TYR A 583 -0.95 12.26 15.81
N ILE A 584 -1.31 11.66 16.94
CA ILE A 584 -2.22 12.27 17.92
C ILE A 584 -1.42 12.84 19.08
N ARG A 585 -0.85 12.01 19.91
CA ARG A 585 0.01 12.36 21.04
C ARG A 585 0.68 11.12 21.62
N THR A 586 1.95 11.21 21.97
CA THR A 586 2.66 10.18 22.75
C THR A 586 3.64 10.82 23.73
N GLY A 587 3.95 10.13 24.83
CA GLY A 587 5.01 10.52 25.74
C GLY A 587 6.41 10.07 25.29
N SER A 588 6.56 9.43 24.16
CA SER A 588 7.84 8.97 23.63
C SER A 588 8.61 10.12 23.01
N GLU A 589 9.68 10.56 23.67
CA GLU A 589 10.54 11.66 23.19
C GLU A 589 11.14 11.38 21.81
N SER A 590 11.58 10.15 21.56
CA SER A 590 12.16 9.77 20.27
C SER A 590 11.13 9.78 19.13
N THR A 591 9.90 9.35 19.38
CA THR A 591 8.79 9.48 18.43
C THR A 591 8.49 10.97 18.17
N ASN A 592 8.44 11.79 19.20
CA ASN A 592 8.16 13.22 19.05
C ASN A 592 9.27 13.94 18.27
N LYS A 593 10.54 13.59 18.51
CA LYS A 593 11.67 14.09 17.71
C LYS A 593 11.59 13.65 16.26
N TYR A 594 11.21 12.40 16.00
CA TYR A 594 11.05 11.90 14.64
C TYR A 594 9.96 12.67 13.89
N ILE A 595 8.79 12.86 14.50
CA ILE A 595 7.68 13.60 13.90
C ILE A 595 8.06 15.07 13.67
N SER A 596 8.65 15.75 14.68
CA SER A 596 9.11 17.13 14.55
C SER A 596 10.10 17.30 13.40
N GLY A 597 11.10 16.40 13.30
CA GLY A 597 12.07 16.41 12.20
C GLY A 597 11.44 16.18 10.82
N ARG A 598 10.41 15.32 10.74
CA ARG A 598 9.68 15.07 9.48
C ARG A 598 8.75 16.22 9.09
N LEU A 599 8.27 16.99 10.03
CA LEU A 599 7.50 18.21 9.77
C LEU A 599 8.35 19.30 9.13
N GLY A 600 9.66 19.28 9.41
CA GLY A 600 10.60 20.25 8.90
C GLY A 600 10.54 21.59 9.62
N ASP A 601 11.17 22.58 9.01
CA ASP A 601 11.45 23.87 9.65
C ASP A 601 10.82 25.04 8.89
N ARG A 602 10.55 26.08 9.62
CA ARG A 602 10.17 27.39 9.10
C ARG A 602 11.11 28.48 9.55
N SER A 603 11.18 29.57 8.79
CA SER A 603 11.89 30.76 9.20
C SER A 603 11.11 31.55 10.24
N ASN A 604 11.76 31.91 11.32
CA ASN A 604 11.22 32.82 12.31
C ASN A 604 12.07 34.09 12.35
N TYR A 605 11.40 35.24 12.46
CA TYR A 605 12.08 36.54 12.54
C TYR A 605 12.19 36.95 13.99
N SER A 606 13.41 36.96 14.50
CA SER A 606 13.75 37.43 15.83
C SER A 606 14.20 38.91 15.73
N LYS A 607 13.54 39.77 16.53
CA LYS A 607 13.94 41.18 16.68
C LYS A 607 14.55 41.38 18.04
N THR A 608 15.85 41.65 18.07
CA THR A 608 16.55 42.00 19.28
C THR A 608 16.68 43.52 19.33
N ARG A 609 16.14 44.11 20.40
CA ARG A 609 16.17 45.53 20.63
C ARG A 609 17.20 45.85 21.73
N HIS A 610 18.29 46.44 21.37
CA HIS A 610 19.26 47.00 22.31
C HIS A 610 18.86 48.44 22.66
N LYS A 611 18.47 48.63 23.91
CA LYS A 611 18.18 49.98 24.43
C LYS A 611 19.27 50.36 25.41
N ASP A 612 20.10 51.32 25.02
CA ASP A 612 21.06 51.90 25.92
C ASP A 612 20.32 52.76 26.92
N PRO A 613 20.46 52.59 28.26
CA PRO A 613 19.67 53.31 29.26
C PRO A 613 19.80 54.81 29.22
N LEU A 614 20.89 55.32 28.61
CA LEU A 614 21.23 56.74 28.51
C LEU A 614 21.03 57.33 27.08
N SER A 615 20.57 56.53 26.11
CA SER A 615 20.44 56.98 24.74
C SER A 615 18.97 56.98 24.29
N ILE A 616 18.54 58.01 23.56
CA ILE A 616 17.25 58.11 22.91
C ILE A 616 17.20 57.22 21.68
N LYS A 617 18.33 56.71 21.21
CA LYS A 617 18.43 55.81 20.03
C LYS A 617 18.35 54.36 20.48
N SER A 618 17.36 53.60 19.97
CA SER A 618 17.34 52.16 20.09
C SER A 618 17.78 51.53 18.78
N THR A 619 18.69 50.59 18.83
CA THR A 619 19.12 49.82 17.68
C THR A 619 18.30 48.53 17.66
N GLU A 620 17.54 48.27 16.57
CA GLU A 620 16.84 47.02 16.35
C GLU A 620 17.65 46.17 15.37
N THR A 621 18.00 44.97 15.78
CA THR A 621 18.66 43.99 14.93
C THR A 621 17.60 42.92 14.58
N GLU A 622 17.34 42.75 13.29
CA GLU A 622 16.48 41.67 12.79
C GLU A 622 17.38 40.49 12.39
N SER A 623 17.14 39.32 12.97
CA SER A 623 17.77 38.05 12.59
C SER A 623 16.73 37.03 12.17
N THR A 624 17.09 36.19 11.21
CA THR A 624 16.27 35.07 10.79
C THR A 624 16.81 33.84 11.47
N GLU A 625 15.94 33.15 12.21
CA GLU A 625 16.24 31.90 12.89
C GLU A 625 15.44 30.78 12.30
N ARG A 626 16.04 29.61 12.15
CA ARG A 626 15.36 28.39 11.79
C ARG A 626 14.72 27.78 13.03
N ILE A 627 13.42 27.56 12.98
CA ILE A 627 12.67 26.90 14.07
C ILE A 627 11.87 25.74 13.49
N ASP A 628 11.70 24.70 14.30
CA ASP A 628 10.83 23.58 13.94
C ASP A 628 9.42 24.06 13.63
N LEU A 629 8.76 23.47 12.64
CA LEU A 629 7.35 23.78 12.33
C LEU A 629 6.44 23.50 13.54
N LEU A 630 6.67 22.37 14.23
CA LEU A 630 6.21 22.04 15.58
C LEU A 630 7.35 21.36 16.34
N ALA A 631 7.75 21.93 17.46
CA ALA A 631 8.78 21.33 18.29
C ALA A 631 8.25 20.07 19.02
N SER A 632 9.15 19.15 19.38
CA SER A 632 8.80 17.89 20.03
C SER A 632 7.97 18.07 21.30
N PHE A 633 8.22 19.11 22.11
CA PHE A 633 7.45 19.42 23.31
C PHE A 633 6.04 19.96 23.00
N GLU A 634 5.80 20.56 21.83
CA GLU A 634 4.49 21.03 21.40
C GLU A 634 3.64 19.83 20.96
N LEU A 635 4.24 18.86 20.27
CA LEU A 635 3.61 17.60 19.89
C LEU A 635 3.10 16.81 21.12
N GLU A 636 3.87 16.79 22.20
CA GLU A 636 3.49 16.15 23.46
C GLU A 636 2.27 16.82 24.13
N ARG A 637 1.99 18.08 23.78
CA ARG A 637 0.93 18.90 24.39
C ARG A 637 -0.29 19.09 23.52
N LEU A 638 -0.41 18.35 22.40
CA LEU A 638 -1.62 18.38 21.58
C LEU A 638 -2.85 18.09 22.43
N ARG A 639 -3.91 18.86 22.22
CA ARG A 639 -5.17 18.68 22.92
C ARG A 639 -5.93 17.50 22.36
N GLU A 640 -6.85 16.99 23.16
CA GLU A 640 -7.72 15.89 22.76
C GLU A 640 -8.48 16.23 21.44
N GLY A 641 -8.38 15.37 20.41
CA GLY A 641 -8.95 15.61 19.09
C GLY A 641 -8.07 16.41 18.13
N GLU A 642 -6.95 17.00 18.59
CA GLU A 642 -5.95 17.56 17.69
C GLU A 642 -5.04 16.46 17.16
N SER A 643 -4.56 16.64 15.94
CA SER A 643 -3.67 15.67 15.29
C SER A 643 -2.84 16.31 14.19
N VAL A 644 -1.71 15.70 13.92
CA VAL A 644 -0.85 16.07 12.79
C VAL A 644 -0.80 14.90 11.82
N ILE A 645 -0.95 15.17 10.52
CA ILE A 645 -0.87 14.14 9.49
C ILE A 645 0.26 14.49 8.52
N LEU A 646 1.30 13.67 8.51
CA LEU A 646 2.34 13.69 7.51
C LEU A 646 1.85 12.96 6.26
N ARG A 647 1.99 13.58 5.10
CA ARG A 647 1.55 13.05 3.80
C ARG A 647 2.75 12.84 2.89
N ILE A 648 2.90 11.65 2.36
CA ILE A 648 4.04 11.33 1.47
C ILE A 648 3.56 11.10 0.03
N ASN A 649 2.38 10.49 -0.16
CA ASN A 649 1.92 10.02 -1.47
C ASN A 649 0.89 10.93 -2.15
N LYS A 650 0.49 12.03 -1.54
CA LYS A 650 -0.49 12.96 -2.12
C LYS A 650 0.19 13.97 -3.04
N HIS A 651 0.27 13.68 -4.33
CA HIS A 651 0.99 14.51 -5.30
C HIS A 651 0.10 15.44 -6.13
N ARG A 652 -1.22 15.20 -6.15
CA ARG A 652 -2.16 15.93 -6.98
C ARG A 652 -3.42 16.27 -6.21
N ASP A 653 -4.07 17.36 -6.60
CA ASP A 653 -5.41 17.73 -6.14
C ASP A 653 -6.51 16.92 -6.87
N LEU A 654 -7.78 17.21 -6.59
CA LEU A 654 -8.93 16.55 -7.21
C LEU A 654 -9.09 16.87 -8.71
N GLU A 655 -8.50 17.96 -9.16
CA GLU A 655 -8.49 18.37 -10.57
C GLU A 655 -7.27 17.82 -11.35
N GLY A 656 -6.34 17.14 -10.64
CA GLY A 656 -5.12 16.57 -11.21
C GLY A 656 -3.91 17.50 -11.22
N ASN A 657 -4.00 18.70 -10.65
CA ASN A 657 -2.89 19.65 -10.57
C ASN A 657 -1.85 19.18 -9.54
N PRO A 658 -0.55 19.39 -9.78
CA PRO A 658 0.49 19.07 -8.80
C PRO A 658 0.40 19.98 -7.57
N ILE A 659 0.62 19.41 -6.38
CA ILE A 659 0.57 20.12 -5.10
C ILE A 659 1.86 19.95 -4.31
N TYR A 660 2.11 20.88 -3.38
CA TYR A 660 3.09 20.69 -2.32
C TYR A 660 2.46 19.83 -1.21
N GLN A 661 3.25 18.92 -0.64
CA GLN A 661 2.79 17.97 0.38
C GLN A 661 2.93 18.56 1.80
N TYR A 662 2.28 19.69 2.05
CA TYR A 662 2.28 20.27 3.39
C TYR A 662 1.57 19.34 4.38
N PRO A 663 2.10 19.15 5.61
CA PRO A 663 1.43 18.38 6.65
C PRO A 663 0.10 19.04 7.05
N ILE A 664 -0.87 18.23 7.45
CA ILE A 664 -2.15 18.72 7.95
C ILE A 664 -2.05 18.85 9.46
N TYR A 665 -2.45 19.99 10.00
CA TYR A 665 -2.58 20.22 11.43
C TYR A 665 -4.04 20.46 11.81
N ASN A 666 -4.67 19.44 12.37
CA ASN A 666 -6.06 19.50 12.84
C ASN A 666 -6.12 20.14 14.22
N THR A 667 -6.77 21.30 14.34
CA THR A 667 -6.85 22.10 15.56
C THR A 667 -8.26 22.63 15.82
N TYR A 668 -8.50 23.02 17.06
CA TYR A 668 -9.73 23.73 17.43
C TYR A 668 -9.81 25.14 16.84
N GLU A 669 -8.64 25.78 16.67
CA GLU A 669 -8.56 27.13 16.11
C GLU A 669 -9.05 27.18 14.67
N ASN A 670 -8.72 26.16 13.90
CA ASN A 670 -9.12 26.04 12.48
C ASN A 670 -10.47 25.32 12.31
N ASP A 671 -11.12 24.89 13.40
CA ASP A 671 -12.35 24.06 13.39
C ASP A 671 -12.16 22.75 12.57
N THR A 672 -10.92 22.18 12.60
CA THR A 672 -10.55 20.94 11.88
C THR A 672 -10.31 19.76 12.82
N ASN A 673 -10.33 19.98 14.14
CA ASN A 673 -10.14 18.94 15.15
C ASN A 673 -11.09 17.77 14.93
N LEU A 674 -10.63 16.55 15.18
CA LEU A 674 -11.44 15.35 15.08
C LEU A 674 -12.48 15.27 16.22
N ILE A 675 -13.62 14.68 15.89
CA ILE A 675 -14.70 14.43 16.85
C ILE A 675 -14.62 12.96 17.26
N PRO A 676 -14.68 12.62 18.56
CA PRO A 676 -14.68 11.23 18.98
C PRO A 676 -15.90 10.49 18.41
N PHE A 677 -15.70 9.28 17.93
CA PHE A 677 -16.70 8.48 17.23
C PHE A 677 -18.03 8.37 18.01
N TYR A 678 -17.97 8.11 19.31
CA TYR A 678 -19.15 8.00 20.17
C TYR A 678 -20.00 9.28 20.27
N LYS A 679 -19.48 10.44 19.85
CA LYS A 679 -20.23 11.71 19.81
C LYS A 679 -21.10 11.87 18.57
N PHE A 680 -20.96 11.00 17.60
CA PHE A 680 -21.80 11.07 16.40
C PHE A 680 -22.38 9.73 15.94
N ARG A 681 -21.85 8.60 16.44
CA ARG A 681 -22.38 7.27 16.19
C ARG A 681 -22.54 6.51 17.49
N LYS A 682 -23.64 5.79 17.60
CA LYS A 682 -23.86 4.81 18.66
C LYS A 682 -23.81 3.43 18.02
N LEU A 683 -22.90 2.62 18.47
CA LEU A 683 -22.82 1.20 18.10
C LEU A 683 -23.52 0.37 19.18
N ASP A 684 -24.37 -0.55 18.77
CA ASP A 684 -25.06 -1.45 19.68
C ASP A 684 -24.18 -2.66 19.94
N LYS A 685 -23.42 -2.62 21.04
CA LYS A 685 -22.52 -3.71 21.46
C LYS A 685 -23.37 -4.91 21.88
N VAL A 686 -23.06 -6.07 21.28
CA VAL A 686 -23.71 -7.36 21.57
C VAL A 686 -22.88 -8.20 22.54
N SER A 687 -23.50 -9.22 23.12
CA SER A 687 -22.75 -10.24 23.86
C SER A 687 -22.08 -11.22 22.88
N TRP A 688 -21.12 -12.00 23.35
CA TRP A 688 -20.49 -13.02 22.52
C TRP A 688 -21.47 -14.10 22.07
N GLU A 689 -22.44 -14.44 22.89
CA GLU A 689 -23.48 -15.44 22.64
C GLU A 689 -24.45 -15.04 21.52
N GLU A 690 -24.54 -13.74 21.23
CA GLU A 690 -25.40 -13.20 20.16
C GLU A 690 -24.69 -13.23 18.78
N ILE A 691 -23.37 -13.47 18.76
CA ILE A 691 -22.60 -13.56 17.53
C ILE A 691 -22.55 -15.03 17.08
N PRO A 692 -23.22 -15.39 15.99
CA PRO A 692 -23.14 -16.75 15.49
C PRO A 692 -21.76 -16.99 14.89
N VAL A 693 -21.03 -17.91 15.46
CA VAL A 693 -19.77 -18.44 14.95
C VAL A 693 -19.92 -19.92 14.59
N ASN A 694 -19.14 -20.41 13.65
CA ASN A 694 -19.11 -21.82 13.32
C ASN A 694 -18.12 -22.55 14.23
N ASN A 695 -18.57 -22.95 15.41
CA ASN A 695 -17.72 -23.64 16.39
C ASN A 695 -17.92 -25.18 16.39
N GLN A 696 -18.42 -25.77 15.31
CA GLN A 696 -18.60 -27.23 15.16
C GLN A 696 -17.31 -28.05 15.35
N PHE A 697 -16.13 -27.44 15.18
CA PHE A 697 -14.85 -28.07 15.49
C PHE A 697 -14.73 -28.52 16.97
N MET A 698 -15.54 -27.97 17.87
CA MET A 698 -15.58 -28.42 19.26
C MET A 698 -16.09 -29.87 19.42
N GLU A 699 -16.92 -30.34 18.49
CA GLU A 699 -17.53 -31.66 18.50
C GLU A 699 -16.57 -32.78 18.04
N ILE A 700 -15.40 -32.44 17.51
CA ILE A 700 -14.43 -33.42 17.01
C ILE A 700 -13.62 -33.99 18.19
N GLU A 701 -13.37 -35.27 18.14
CA GLU A 701 -12.40 -35.90 19.02
C GLU A 701 -10.98 -35.81 18.42
N LEU A 702 -9.95 -35.65 19.26
CA LEU A 702 -8.57 -35.54 18.77
C LEU A 702 -8.08 -36.82 18.08
N GLU A 703 -8.65 -37.96 18.46
CA GLU A 703 -8.37 -39.26 17.85
C GLU A 703 -8.79 -39.28 16.38
N ASP A 704 -9.85 -38.57 16.01
CA ASP A 704 -10.30 -38.46 14.61
C ASP A 704 -9.34 -37.69 13.72
N LEU A 705 -8.52 -36.81 14.31
CA LEU A 705 -7.45 -36.08 13.64
C LEU A 705 -6.15 -36.88 13.54
N ASN A 706 -6.00 -37.97 14.26
CA ASN A 706 -4.77 -38.75 14.29
C ASN A 706 -4.71 -39.75 13.12
N TRP A 707 -3.94 -39.38 12.09
CA TRP A 707 -3.76 -40.22 10.91
C TRP A 707 -2.34 -40.76 10.80
N LYS A 708 -2.17 -41.91 10.14
CA LYS A 708 -0.86 -42.53 9.93
C LYS A 708 -0.58 -42.65 8.44
N LEU A 709 0.66 -42.39 8.03
CA LEU A 709 1.11 -42.67 6.68
C LEU A 709 1.03 -44.18 6.38
N GLN A 710 0.40 -44.49 5.24
CA GLN A 710 0.23 -45.86 4.78
C GLN A 710 1.17 -46.16 3.59
N PRO A 711 2.15 -47.01 3.73
CA PRO A 711 3.20 -47.22 2.73
C PRO A 711 2.69 -47.66 1.35
N GLY A 712 1.72 -48.55 1.31
CA GLY A 712 1.28 -49.20 0.07
C GLY A 712 0.45 -48.36 -0.88
N LYS A 713 -0.23 -47.30 -0.41
CA LYS A 713 -1.15 -46.52 -1.24
C LYS A 713 -0.48 -45.65 -2.31
N ILE A 714 0.76 -45.23 -2.11
CA ILE A 714 1.50 -44.39 -3.06
C ILE A 714 2.20 -45.24 -4.12
N ILE A 715 2.69 -46.42 -3.74
CA ILE A 715 3.49 -47.28 -4.60
C ILE A 715 2.65 -47.91 -5.72
N ASP A 716 1.40 -48.29 -5.44
CA ASP A 716 0.49 -48.90 -6.42
C ASP A 716 0.02 -47.94 -7.50
N GLN A 717 -0.13 -46.65 -7.21
CA GLN A 717 -0.51 -45.66 -8.18
C GLN A 717 0.58 -45.34 -9.21
N GLN A 718 1.84 -45.58 -8.91
CA GLN A 718 2.98 -45.26 -9.80
C GLN A 718 3.50 -46.42 -10.64
N LYS A 719 3.25 -47.68 -10.23
CA LYS A 719 3.55 -48.84 -11.08
C LYS A 719 2.77 -48.86 -12.39
N GLN A 720 1.70 -48.06 -12.51
CA GLN A 720 0.85 -48.01 -13.69
C GLN A 720 1.27 -46.98 -14.77
N VAL A 721 2.23 -46.09 -14.57
CA VAL A 721 2.59 -45.09 -15.55
C VAL A 721 4.08 -44.79 -15.57
N ILE A 722 4.84 -45.52 -16.36
CA ILE A 722 6.05 -45.01 -16.98
C ILE A 722 5.66 -44.57 -18.40
N PRO A 723 5.41 -43.28 -18.67
CA PRO A 723 5.37 -42.83 -20.05
C PRO A 723 6.82 -42.87 -20.55
N GLN A 724 7.08 -43.61 -21.61
CA GLN A 724 8.30 -43.37 -22.38
C GLN A 724 8.28 -41.91 -22.81
N ILE A 725 9.20 -41.13 -22.24
CA ILE A 725 9.45 -39.76 -22.70
C ILE A 725 9.82 -39.88 -24.19
N PRO A 726 9.10 -39.23 -25.11
CA PRO A 726 9.57 -39.16 -26.49
C PRO A 726 10.96 -38.56 -26.48
N THR A 727 11.95 -39.34 -26.85
CA THR A 727 13.30 -38.83 -27.01
C THR A 727 13.26 -37.73 -28.05
N TYR A 728 13.47 -36.50 -27.59
CA TYR A 728 13.66 -35.35 -28.48
C TYR A 728 14.94 -35.58 -29.27
N LYS A 729 14.81 -36.07 -30.49
CA LYS A 729 15.94 -36.14 -31.41
C LYS A 729 16.35 -34.72 -31.74
N LYS A 730 17.50 -34.32 -31.21
CA LYS A 730 18.18 -33.09 -31.55
C LYS A 730 18.35 -33.08 -33.09
N PRO A 731 17.88 -32.07 -33.81
CA PRO A 731 18.07 -32.03 -35.26
C PRO A 731 19.56 -31.97 -35.53
N GLU A 732 20.07 -32.92 -36.35
CA GLU A 732 21.42 -32.92 -36.88
C GLU A 732 21.60 -31.65 -37.72
N ARG A 733 22.64 -30.87 -37.43
CA ARG A 733 23.09 -29.77 -38.26
C ARG A 733 23.43 -30.29 -39.66
N ARG A 734 22.53 -30.15 -40.61
CA ARG A 734 22.89 -30.22 -42.03
C ARG A 734 23.63 -28.93 -42.40
N LYS A 735 24.88 -29.11 -42.80
CA LYS A 735 25.61 -28.13 -43.61
C LYS A 735 25.02 -28.14 -45.02
N ASP A 736 24.90 -26.96 -45.55
CA ASP A 736 24.82 -26.56 -46.94
C ASP A 736 23.44 -26.12 -47.46
N SER A 737 23.59 -25.00 -48.09
CA SER A 737 22.83 -24.36 -49.19
C SER A 737 21.56 -23.55 -48.84
N ASN A 738 21.70 -22.30 -49.15
CA ASN A 738 20.71 -21.32 -49.56
C ASN A 738 19.34 -21.92 -49.94
N SER A 739 18.40 -21.88 -49.04
CA SER A 739 16.96 -21.79 -49.36
C SER A 739 16.26 -21.19 -48.17
N ILE A 740 15.66 -20.05 -48.38
CA ILE A 740 14.70 -19.38 -47.56
C ILE A 740 13.57 -20.37 -47.26
N THR A 741 13.47 -20.85 -46.04
CA THR A 741 12.49 -21.83 -45.61
C THR A 741 11.63 -21.32 -44.50
N PRO A 742 10.53 -21.83 -44.26
CA PRO A 742 9.11 -21.50 -44.39
C PRO A 742 8.52 -21.01 -43.09
N ILE A 743 9.15 -20.01 -42.47
CA ILE A 743 8.53 -19.26 -41.34
C ILE A 743 7.29 -18.51 -41.85
N GLU A 744 7.31 -18.06 -43.10
CA GLU A 744 6.12 -17.52 -43.77
C GLU A 744 4.93 -18.49 -43.87
N GLN A 745 5.21 -19.81 -44.03
CA GLN A 745 4.13 -20.80 -44.07
C GLN A 745 3.56 -21.12 -42.70
N ILE A 746 4.37 -21.06 -41.63
CA ILE A 746 3.91 -21.24 -40.26
C ILE A 746 3.11 -20.01 -39.84
N ALA A 747 3.61 -18.83 -40.12
CA ALA A 747 2.90 -17.57 -39.85
C ALA A 747 1.56 -17.49 -40.63
N LYS A 748 1.54 -17.88 -41.89
CA LYS A 748 0.31 -17.94 -42.69
C LYS A 748 -0.67 -18.99 -42.18
N LYS A 749 -0.20 -20.08 -41.57
CA LYS A 749 -1.06 -21.12 -41.00
C LYS A 749 -1.64 -20.75 -39.67
N GLU A 750 -0.86 -20.09 -38.83
CA GLU A 750 -1.32 -19.54 -37.52
C GLU A 750 -2.24 -18.34 -37.68
N VAL A 751 -1.92 -17.44 -38.62
CA VAL A 751 -2.77 -16.29 -38.98
C VAL A 751 -4.14 -16.75 -39.50
N LYS A 752 -4.21 -17.80 -40.33
CA LYS A 752 -5.50 -18.37 -40.75
C LYS A 752 -6.31 -18.95 -39.57
N SER A 753 -5.66 -19.53 -38.56
CA SER A 753 -6.37 -20.11 -37.41
C SER A 753 -6.88 -19.04 -36.42
N VAL A 754 -6.18 -17.91 -36.27
CA VAL A 754 -6.54 -16.82 -35.37
C VAL A 754 -7.69 -15.97 -35.95
N PHE A 755 -7.72 -15.75 -37.28
CA PHE A 755 -8.79 -15.00 -37.95
C PHE A 755 -10.03 -15.84 -38.29
N SER A 756 -10.01 -17.15 -38.00
CA SER A 756 -11.21 -17.99 -38.18
C SER A 756 -12.22 -17.90 -37.02
N THR A 757 -11.90 -17.17 -35.96
CA THR A 757 -12.87 -16.89 -34.90
C THR A 757 -13.71 -15.66 -35.28
N GLU A 758 -15.03 -15.81 -35.37
CA GLU A 758 -16.03 -14.78 -35.74
C GLU A 758 -15.86 -13.44 -34.99
N LYS A 759 -15.25 -13.49 -33.81
CA LYS A 759 -15.06 -12.34 -32.92
C LYS A 759 -14.11 -11.28 -33.45
N TYR A 760 -13.15 -11.63 -34.30
CA TYR A 760 -12.11 -10.72 -34.85
C TYR A 760 -12.25 -10.46 -36.35
N ALA A 761 -13.17 -11.17 -37.01
CA ALA A 761 -13.43 -10.99 -38.43
C ALA A 761 -13.91 -9.56 -38.75
N LYS A 762 -14.56 -8.89 -37.82
CA LYS A 762 -15.09 -7.52 -38.01
C LYS A 762 -13.97 -6.47 -37.96
N GLU A 763 -13.03 -6.59 -37.03
CA GLU A 763 -11.91 -5.66 -36.89
C GLU A 763 -10.91 -5.85 -38.06
N ALA A 764 -10.64 -7.09 -38.43
CA ALA A 764 -9.79 -7.39 -39.58
C ALA A 764 -10.40 -6.89 -40.90
N LYS A 765 -11.69 -7.12 -41.09
CA LYS A 765 -12.42 -6.64 -42.24
C LYS A 765 -12.52 -5.14 -42.29
N PHE A 766 -12.75 -4.48 -41.16
CA PHE A 766 -12.74 -3.03 -41.05
C PHE A 766 -11.38 -2.41 -41.45
N LEU A 767 -10.28 -3.02 -41.03
CA LEU A 767 -8.95 -2.56 -41.40
C LEU A 767 -8.64 -2.82 -42.92
N GLU A 768 -9.07 -3.97 -43.42
CA GLU A 768 -9.01 -4.28 -44.85
C GLU A 768 -9.82 -3.31 -45.74
N ASP A 769 -11.06 -3.02 -45.30
CA ASP A 769 -11.95 -2.08 -46.01
C ASP A 769 -11.44 -0.63 -45.96
N MET A 770 -10.74 -0.26 -44.87
CA MET A 770 -10.22 1.09 -44.72
C MET A 770 -8.90 1.35 -45.47
N TYR A 771 -8.03 0.38 -45.56
CA TYR A 771 -6.64 0.62 -46.00
C TYR A 771 -6.26 -0.22 -47.23
N GLY A 772 -7.01 -1.27 -47.55
CA GLY A 772 -6.79 -2.13 -48.72
C GLY A 772 -5.33 -2.56 -48.93
N ASP A 773 -4.88 -2.65 -50.17
CA ASP A 773 -3.49 -3.02 -50.50
C ASP A 773 -2.42 -2.04 -49.99
N LYS A 774 -2.82 -0.83 -49.61
CA LYS A 774 -1.91 0.18 -48.97
C LYS A 774 -1.51 -0.19 -47.56
N LEU A 775 -2.24 -1.04 -46.90
CA LEU A 775 -1.93 -1.51 -45.54
C LEU A 775 -0.62 -2.33 -45.49
N GLU A 776 -0.28 -3.06 -46.56
CA GLU A 776 0.98 -3.79 -46.60
C GLU A 776 2.19 -2.88 -46.65
N HIS A 777 2.05 -1.66 -47.20
CA HIS A 777 3.07 -0.63 -47.25
C HIS A 777 3.07 0.32 -46.05
N LEU A 778 1.94 0.46 -45.35
CA LEU A 778 1.72 1.45 -44.29
C LEU A 778 2.59 1.23 -43.06
N VAL A 779 2.83 -0.01 -42.66
CA VAL A 779 3.55 -0.31 -41.41
C VAL A 779 5.04 0.02 -41.47
N ILE A 780 5.66 -0.02 -42.66
CA ILE A 780 7.10 0.22 -42.83
C ILE A 780 7.41 1.65 -43.31
N ASN A 781 6.59 2.22 -44.17
CA ASN A 781 6.94 3.43 -44.91
C ASN A 781 6.05 4.66 -44.54
N VAL A 782 4.98 4.49 -43.78
CA VAL A 782 4.00 5.57 -43.54
C VAL A 782 3.91 5.99 -42.08
N PHE A 783 4.14 5.07 -41.10
CA PHE A 783 4.23 5.48 -39.73
C PHE A 783 5.58 6.14 -39.45
N SER A 784 5.55 7.41 -39.03
CA SER A 784 6.73 8.08 -38.53
C SER A 784 7.32 7.34 -37.34
N VAL A 785 8.59 7.50 -37.07
CA VAL A 785 9.27 6.93 -35.89
C VAL A 785 8.54 7.32 -34.58
N GLU A 786 7.93 8.49 -34.55
CA GLU A 786 7.13 9.01 -33.43
C GLU A 786 5.82 8.22 -33.25
N GLN A 787 5.12 7.94 -34.36
CA GLN A 787 3.89 7.15 -34.36
C GLN A 787 4.13 5.70 -33.95
N GLN A 788 5.24 5.11 -34.42
CA GLN A 788 5.67 3.77 -34.00
C GLN A 788 5.96 3.72 -32.50
N LYS A 789 6.64 4.73 -31.93
CA LYS A 789 6.88 4.85 -30.49
C LYS A 789 5.59 5.00 -29.71
N ARG A 790 4.61 5.75 -30.19
CA ARG A 790 3.30 5.90 -29.55
C ARG A 790 2.51 4.58 -29.53
N LEU A 791 2.52 3.82 -30.63
CA LEU A 791 1.89 2.49 -30.67
C LEU A 791 2.55 1.51 -29.70
N ILE A 792 3.88 1.50 -29.63
CA ILE A 792 4.62 0.67 -28.68
C ILE A 792 4.29 1.10 -27.23
N ALA A 793 4.24 2.39 -26.95
CA ALA A 793 3.88 2.90 -25.63
C ALA A 793 2.44 2.50 -25.21
N LEU A 794 1.48 2.53 -26.15
CA LEU A 794 0.12 2.06 -25.90
C LEU A 794 0.07 0.56 -25.58
N ILE A 795 0.86 -0.24 -26.31
CA ILE A 795 0.96 -1.67 -26.05
C ILE A 795 1.62 -1.94 -24.69
N GLN A 796 2.63 -1.15 -24.31
CA GLN A 796 3.27 -1.24 -22.99
C GLN A 796 2.32 -0.89 -21.84
N MET A 797 1.34 0.01 -22.05
CA MET A 797 0.32 0.34 -21.05
C MET A 797 -0.60 -0.83 -20.71
N THR A 798 -0.66 -1.88 -21.53
CA THR A 798 -1.49 -3.07 -21.26
C THR A 798 -0.81 -4.13 -20.40
N GLY A 799 0.40 -3.85 -19.87
CA GLY A 799 1.14 -4.70 -18.94
C GLY A 799 2.57 -4.97 -19.39
N GLU A 800 3.50 -5.12 -18.43
CA GLU A 800 4.86 -5.55 -18.70
C GLU A 800 4.87 -6.97 -19.25
N LYS A 801 5.41 -7.15 -20.46
CA LYS A 801 5.65 -8.46 -21.04
C LYS A 801 7.11 -8.61 -21.45
N GLU A 802 7.52 -9.85 -21.61
CA GLU A 802 8.91 -10.21 -21.85
C GLU A 802 9.53 -9.45 -23.03
N PRO A 803 10.81 -9.07 -22.94
CA PRO A 803 11.52 -8.38 -24.04
C PRO A 803 11.44 -9.09 -25.39
N GLN A 804 11.29 -10.41 -25.40
CA GLN A 804 11.15 -11.23 -26.59
C GLN A 804 9.88 -10.92 -27.39
N SER A 805 8.76 -10.57 -26.69
CA SER A 805 7.49 -10.22 -27.35
C SER A 805 7.58 -8.92 -28.14
N PHE A 806 8.35 -7.93 -27.62
CA PHE A 806 8.60 -6.67 -28.33
C PHE A 806 9.56 -6.85 -29.51
N ALA A 807 10.58 -7.68 -29.40
CA ALA A 807 11.48 -8.02 -30.49
C ALA A 807 10.74 -8.72 -31.66
N GLU A 808 9.78 -9.59 -31.34
CA GLU A 808 8.94 -10.25 -32.32
C GLU A 808 7.97 -9.27 -32.97
N LEU A 809 7.38 -8.37 -32.22
CA LEU A 809 6.50 -7.31 -32.74
C LEU A 809 7.27 -6.37 -33.68
N GLU A 810 8.49 -5.99 -33.34
CA GLU A 810 9.36 -5.19 -34.20
C GLU A 810 9.73 -5.94 -35.47
N ARG A 811 10.02 -7.24 -35.39
CA ARG A 811 10.30 -8.08 -36.53
C ARG A 811 9.09 -8.18 -37.48
N VAL A 812 7.90 -8.40 -36.93
CA VAL A 812 6.65 -8.50 -37.69
C VAL A 812 6.27 -7.16 -38.32
N SER A 813 6.53 -6.04 -37.63
CA SER A 813 6.29 -4.71 -38.18
C SER A 813 7.11 -4.41 -39.43
N LYS A 814 8.33 -4.97 -39.54
CA LYS A 814 9.21 -4.86 -40.72
C LYS A 814 8.72 -5.67 -41.92
N THR A 815 7.81 -6.60 -41.75
CA THR A 815 7.23 -7.38 -42.86
C THR A 815 6.12 -6.66 -43.61
N GLY A 816 5.62 -5.53 -43.08
CA GLY A 816 4.57 -4.73 -43.72
C GLY A 816 3.19 -5.36 -43.72
N ASN A 817 3.00 -6.52 -43.11
CA ASN A 817 1.72 -7.23 -43.08
C ASN A 817 0.93 -6.89 -41.83
N VAL A 818 -0.12 -6.05 -41.96
CA VAL A 818 -0.93 -5.61 -40.84
C VAL A 818 -1.69 -6.73 -40.14
N ARG A 819 -2.12 -7.75 -40.88
CA ARG A 819 -2.76 -8.93 -40.29
C ARG A 819 -1.80 -9.66 -39.35
N SER A 820 -0.55 -9.86 -39.82
CA SER A 820 0.50 -10.47 -39.01
C SER A 820 0.84 -9.60 -37.79
N TYR A 821 0.84 -8.29 -37.95
CA TYR A 821 1.09 -7.33 -36.89
C TYR A 821 -0.02 -7.36 -35.79
N ILE A 822 -1.29 -7.27 -36.18
CA ILE A 822 -2.43 -7.39 -35.29
C ILE A 822 -2.49 -8.78 -34.62
N SER A 823 -2.17 -9.84 -35.36
CA SER A 823 -2.11 -11.20 -34.81
C SER A 823 -0.98 -11.35 -33.78
N CYS A 824 0.16 -10.73 -34.01
CA CYS A 824 1.26 -10.69 -33.06
C CYS A 824 0.90 -9.91 -31.79
N ILE A 825 0.23 -8.76 -31.92
CA ILE A 825 -0.27 -8.00 -30.76
C ILE A 825 -1.28 -8.85 -29.99
N LEU A 826 -2.22 -9.51 -30.66
CA LEU A 826 -3.23 -10.33 -30.01
C LEU A 826 -2.63 -11.50 -29.24
N SER A 827 -1.70 -12.23 -29.86
CA SER A 827 -1.07 -13.41 -29.26
C SER A 827 -0.10 -13.07 -28.14
N SER A 828 0.61 -11.97 -28.27
CA SER A 828 1.67 -11.57 -27.33
C SER A 828 1.18 -10.62 -26.23
N PHE A 829 0.21 -9.77 -26.51
CA PHE A 829 -0.25 -8.68 -25.61
C PHE A 829 -1.75 -8.70 -25.29
N GLY A 830 -2.52 -9.56 -25.94
CA GLY A 830 -3.95 -9.75 -25.67
C GLY A 830 -4.88 -8.75 -26.35
N GLN A 831 -6.19 -8.93 -26.12
CA GLN A 831 -7.29 -8.18 -26.77
C GLN A 831 -7.26 -6.69 -26.43
N GLY A 832 -6.90 -6.32 -25.19
CA GLY A 832 -6.87 -4.93 -24.76
C GLY A 832 -5.92 -4.09 -25.61
N ALA A 833 -4.73 -4.64 -25.89
CA ALA A 833 -3.72 -4.00 -26.74
C ALA A 833 -4.21 -3.80 -28.18
N VAL A 834 -4.87 -4.81 -28.75
CA VAL A 834 -5.47 -4.70 -30.10
C VAL A 834 -6.50 -3.57 -30.15
N ASN A 835 -7.41 -3.51 -29.17
CA ASN A 835 -8.44 -2.48 -29.14
C ASN A 835 -7.85 -1.07 -29.04
N MET A 836 -6.82 -0.88 -28.21
CA MET A 836 -6.14 0.43 -28.06
C MET A 836 -5.43 0.85 -29.34
N VAL A 837 -4.73 -0.08 -30.00
CA VAL A 837 -4.06 0.20 -31.29
C VAL A 837 -5.08 0.55 -32.38
N VAL A 838 -6.17 -0.20 -32.48
CA VAL A 838 -7.24 0.07 -33.48
C VAL A 838 -7.90 1.42 -33.20
N GLN A 839 -8.13 1.76 -31.91
CA GLN A 839 -8.70 3.06 -31.56
C GLN A 839 -7.75 4.21 -31.93
N GLN A 840 -6.48 4.10 -31.65
CA GLN A 840 -5.47 5.10 -31.98
C GLN A 840 -5.34 5.30 -33.51
N LEU A 841 -5.38 4.21 -34.29
CA LEU A 841 -5.38 4.27 -35.74
C LEU A 841 -6.63 5.00 -36.28
N LYS A 842 -7.81 4.80 -35.67
CA LYS A 842 -9.03 5.54 -36.00
C LYS A 842 -8.92 7.03 -35.69
N GLU A 843 -8.33 7.39 -34.55
CA GLU A 843 -8.10 8.78 -34.15
C GLU A 843 -7.15 9.49 -35.09
N TRP A 844 -6.04 8.86 -35.47
CA TRP A 844 -5.10 9.44 -36.43
C TRP A 844 -5.72 9.65 -37.82
N ARG A 845 -6.58 8.75 -38.26
CA ARG A 845 -7.32 8.95 -39.51
C ARG A 845 -8.26 10.15 -39.44
N ASN A 846 -8.96 10.34 -38.31
CA ASN A 846 -9.90 11.43 -38.14
C ASN A 846 -9.23 12.80 -37.99
N SER A 847 -7.97 12.82 -37.50
CA SER A 847 -7.18 14.05 -37.33
C SER A 847 -6.33 14.42 -38.54
N ASN A 848 -6.38 13.67 -39.65
CA ASN A 848 -5.49 13.85 -40.82
C ASN A 848 -3.99 13.79 -40.47
N GLU A 849 -3.61 13.07 -39.42
CA GLU A 849 -2.20 12.85 -39.02
C GLU A 849 -1.53 11.69 -39.82
N PHE A 850 -2.11 11.29 -40.95
CA PHE A 850 -1.55 10.32 -41.91
C PHE A 850 -0.91 10.99 -43.10
#